data_613a932f35353069c4fb8859f4271463
#
_entry.id   613a932f35353069c4fb8859f4271463
#
_cell.length_a   1.000
_cell.length_b   1.000
_cell.length_c   1.000
_cell.angle_alpha   90.00
_cell.angle_beta   90.00
_cell.angle_gamma   90.00
#
_symmetry.space_group_name_H-M   'P 1'
#
loop_
_entity.id
_entity.type
_entity.pdbx_description
1 polymer ?
#
loop_
_entity_poly.entity_id
_entity_poly.type
_entity_poly.pdbx_seq_one_letter_code
_entity_poly.pdbx_strand_id
1 'polypeptide(L)'
;MLVDGRPRGTTPLTLTLPAGSFTVRIEKGGYQALESNMVLSTGEQVRIRGSLVDVSLPTVAIQLFPKQPRAGQAVSIYVTAYDNVAVARLELWIDGQRVLEEVGATAAYHWPLPPDAVGHHVVMSRAYDVAGNVVTLEQQVVVAAPLPTLTMTPTPSPTATFYPSPSPTLSPTPSPLPSPTLTPSPSPIPHPTVVATPAPVRAANVYYETTLSIDTYPYAGYLWQETDVRYGIPFWRLDRAAYEVTSPKPMPQTYRALVVENEYLQLTFLPELGGRLYRCIYKPTGQNIFYQNPVIKPSRWGALTPVGHNWWLAAGGMEWALPVPEHGYEFGMPWNYSVQGTSQGITVVLWDADTEDRLQFEVRVTLPAQRAVFTVRPRLTNPLPGDAKVQLWLNAMLTLGSHTLTPDTEFVLPDGPVVVHSTGDVTLPAERQIFTWPNYGERDLSRYANWRQWLGVFLQRPQQNFVGAYNHVTDLGVVRVFPSQEVPGVKLFAFGPEFSDRDHYTDGDSQYFELWGGPNRSFWPEDDVLLPAGGELTWQETWFPFADIGGLTYANDVAALYLEREAMQLDLGLCVSAPVQGRIRLVEGQRDSIWEQAVDLVPVSPLFQRVDLTSDEKLRLQLVDQEGRVLLDHSLKN
;
A
#
# COMPACT_ATOMS: atom_id res chain seq x y z
N MET A 1 0.51 12.73 -33.52
CA MET A 1 0.94 12.89 -34.93
C MET A 1 0.12 14.00 -35.57
N LEU A 2 0.77 14.89 -36.29
CA LEU A 2 0.15 15.96 -37.05
C LEU A 2 0.44 15.76 -38.55
N VAL A 3 -0.50 16.19 -39.38
CA VAL A 3 -0.32 16.29 -40.86
C VAL A 3 -0.69 17.70 -41.24
N ASP A 4 0.26 18.43 -41.84
CA ASP A 4 0.16 19.87 -42.16
C ASP A 4 -0.30 20.70 -40.96
N GLY A 5 0.32 20.42 -39.78
CA GLY A 5 0.03 21.08 -38.52
C GLY A 5 -1.30 20.71 -37.84
N ARG A 6 -2.11 19.83 -38.43
CA ARG A 6 -3.40 19.40 -37.86
C ARG A 6 -3.26 18.06 -37.16
N PRO A 7 -3.73 17.91 -35.91
CA PRO A 7 -3.68 16.64 -35.21
C PRO A 7 -4.54 15.58 -35.90
N ARG A 8 -3.99 14.35 -36.01
CA ARG A 8 -4.63 13.21 -36.69
C ARG A 8 -4.78 11.98 -35.81
N GLY A 9 -4.17 11.95 -34.64
CA GLY A 9 -4.21 10.83 -33.69
C GLY A 9 -2.83 10.42 -33.19
N THR A 10 -2.78 9.28 -32.53
CA THR A 10 -1.55 8.69 -31.95
C THR A 10 -1.02 7.55 -32.82
N THR A 11 0.30 7.37 -32.84
CA THR A 11 0.97 6.26 -33.54
C THR A 11 0.87 4.96 -32.73
N PRO A 12 0.78 3.76 -33.41
CA PRO A 12 0.73 3.58 -34.87
C PRO A 12 -0.61 4.01 -35.46
N LEU A 13 -0.57 4.70 -36.63
CA LEU A 13 -1.77 5.24 -37.25
C LEU A 13 -1.70 5.07 -38.76
N THR A 14 -2.81 4.65 -39.38
CA THR A 14 -2.99 4.60 -40.84
C THR A 14 -3.97 5.69 -41.24
N LEU A 15 -3.59 6.52 -42.21
CA LEU A 15 -4.42 7.59 -42.73
C LEU A 15 -4.62 7.42 -44.25
N THR A 16 -5.81 7.74 -44.73
CA THR A 16 -6.09 7.92 -46.15
C THR A 16 -6.08 9.41 -46.45
N LEU A 17 -5.17 9.83 -47.31
CA LEU A 17 -5.01 11.22 -47.75
C LEU A 17 -5.17 11.32 -49.25
N PRO A 18 -5.63 12.45 -49.82
CA PRO A 18 -5.62 12.67 -51.26
C PRO A 18 -4.20 12.71 -51.81
N ALA A 19 -4.01 12.60 -53.11
CA ALA A 19 -2.71 12.84 -53.75
C ALA A 19 -2.29 14.30 -53.47
N GLY A 20 -1.01 14.51 -53.12
CA GLY A 20 -0.49 15.84 -52.74
C GLY A 20 0.77 15.77 -51.91
N SER A 21 1.27 16.95 -51.54
CA SER A 21 2.42 17.10 -50.64
C SER A 21 1.95 17.30 -49.22
N PHE A 22 2.60 16.60 -48.26
CA PHE A 22 2.25 16.64 -46.84
C PHE A 22 3.50 16.75 -45.96
N THR A 23 3.39 17.51 -44.89
CA THR A 23 4.35 17.49 -43.79
C THR A 23 3.77 16.66 -42.64
N VAL A 24 4.41 15.54 -42.35
CA VAL A 24 4.04 14.67 -41.20
C VAL A 24 4.98 14.94 -40.06
N ARG A 25 4.43 15.31 -38.90
CA ARG A 25 5.16 15.55 -37.65
C ARG A 25 4.67 14.59 -36.58
N ILE A 26 5.61 13.84 -36.00
CA ILE A 26 5.38 12.96 -34.85
C ILE A 26 6.06 13.59 -33.64
N GLU A 27 5.30 13.88 -32.61
CA GLU A 27 5.81 14.51 -31.40
C GLU A 27 5.28 13.81 -30.14
N LYS A 28 6.10 13.83 -29.09
CA LYS A 28 5.77 13.37 -27.75
C LYS A 28 6.49 14.31 -26.78
N GLY A 29 5.84 14.70 -25.69
CA GLY A 29 6.46 15.53 -24.64
C GLY A 29 7.77 14.88 -24.15
N GLY A 30 8.83 15.67 -24.00
CA GLY A 30 10.15 15.20 -23.61
C GLY A 30 11.00 14.59 -24.73
N TYR A 31 10.51 14.56 -25.96
CA TYR A 31 11.24 14.02 -27.09
C TYR A 31 11.39 15.03 -28.24
N GLN A 32 12.50 14.91 -28.96
CA GLN A 32 12.69 15.67 -30.20
C GLN A 32 11.66 15.19 -31.24
N ALA A 33 10.90 16.14 -31.81
CA ALA A 33 9.91 15.79 -32.83
C ALA A 33 10.56 15.24 -34.10
N LEU A 34 9.96 14.18 -34.67
CA LEU A 34 10.31 13.67 -35.97
C LEU A 34 9.42 14.35 -37.02
N GLU A 35 10.02 14.97 -38.02
CA GLU A 35 9.33 15.62 -39.13
C GLU A 35 9.75 15.01 -40.47
N SER A 36 8.79 14.78 -41.33
CA SER A 36 9.03 14.21 -42.65
C SER A 36 8.12 14.86 -43.70
N ASN A 37 8.72 15.36 -44.75
CA ASN A 37 7.99 15.87 -45.91
C ASN A 37 7.84 14.74 -46.95
N MET A 38 6.63 14.56 -47.47
CA MET A 38 6.30 13.51 -48.39
C MET A 38 5.36 13.99 -49.51
N VAL A 39 5.45 13.34 -50.65
CA VAL A 39 4.51 13.53 -51.74
C VAL A 39 3.81 12.20 -51.96
N LEU A 40 2.48 12.20 -51.99
CA LEU A 40 1.67 11.02 -52.29
C LEU A 40 1.07 11.12 -53.68
N SER A 41 1.26 10.06 -54.49
CA SER A 41 0.57 9.86 -55.75
C SER A 41 -0.74 9.07 -55.53
N THR A 42 -1.64 9.08 -56.50
CA THR A 42 -2.90 8.31 -56.41
C THR A 42 -2.61 6.82 -56.28
N GLY A 43 -3.12 6.19 -55.20
CA GLY A 43 -2.94 4.74 -54.94
C GLY A 43 -1.60 4.37 -54.27
N GLU A 44 -0.74 5.36 -54.00
CA GLU A 44 0.54 5.11 -53.34
C GLU A 44 0.37 4.89 -51.83
N GLN A 45 1.19 4.01 -51.24
CA GLN A 45 1.29 3.77 -49.82
C GLN A 45 2.69 4.13 -49.32
N VAL A 46 2.79 5.07 -48.40
CA VAL A 46 4.05 5.43 -47.77
C VAL A 46 4.01 5.08 -46.28
N ARG A 47 5.06 4.45 -45.79
CA ARG A 47 5.23 4.11 -44.38
C ARG A 47 6.36 4.95 -43.76
N ILE A 48 6.02 5.76 -42.78
CA ILE A 48 6.99 6.52 -41.98
C ILE A 48 7.30 5.72 -40.70
N ARG A 49 8.59 5.50 -40.45
CA ARG A 49 9.11 4.90 -39.20
C ARG A 49 10.22 5.77 -38.67
N GLY A 50 10.32 5.90 -37.36
CA GLY A 50 11.42 6.61 -36.70
C GLY A 50 11.35 6.41 -35.21
N SER A 51 12.50 6.55 -34.55
CA SER A 51 12.61 6.61 -33.11
C SER A 51 12.71 8.08 -32.69
N LEU A 52 11.96 8.45 -31.67
CA LEU A 52 12.06 9.78 -31.07
C LEU A 52 13.30 9.81 -30.15
N VAL A 53 14.10 10.87 -30.24
CA VAL A 53 15.26 11.08 -29.39
C VAL A 53 14.78 11.76 -28.10
N ASP A 54 15.13 11.21 -26.96
CA ASP A 54 14.85 11.82 -25.68
C ASP A 54 15.71 13.08 -25.46
N VAL A 55 15.05 14.15 -25.03
CA VAL A 55 15.67 15.44 -24.70
C VAL A 55 15.26 15.95 -23.31
N SER A 56 14.55 15.13 -22.54
CA SER A 56 14.24 15.45 -21.16
C SER A 56 15.50 15.39 -20.32
N LEU A 57 15.62 16.27 -19.36
CA LEU A 57 16.66 16.19 -18.35
C LEU A 57 16.16 15.28 -17.21
N PRO A 58 17.01 14.41 -16.67
CA PRO A 58 16.67 13.67 -15.46
C PRO A 58 16.45 14.65 -14.30
N THR A 59 15.71 14.21 -13.28
CA THR A 59 15.64 14.89 -11.98
C THR A 59 16.53 14.17 -10.99
N VAL A 60 17.04 14.87 -9.96
CA VAL A 60 17.89 14.29 -8.93
C VAL A 60 17.57 14.87 -7.56
N ALA A 61 17.63 14.06 -6.51
CA ALA A 61 17.46 14.47 -5.12
C ALA A 61 18.60 13.91 -4.26
N ILE A 62 19.01 14.68 -3.24
CA ILE A 62 20.03 14.30 -2.26
C ILE A 62 19.39 14.33 -0.88
N GLN A 63 19.57 13.27 -0.10
CA GLN A 63 19.13 13.18 1.29
C GLN A 63 20.31 12.85 2.18
N LEU A 64 20.40 13.54 3.32
CA LEU A 64 21.46 13.33 4.31
C LEU A 64 20.87 12.87 5.65
N PHE A 65 21.54 11.90 6.25
CA PHE A 65 21.20 11.40 7.58
C PHE A 65 22.45 11.32 8.48
N PRO A 66 22.50 12.05 9.60
CA PRO A 66 21.51 13.03 10.08
C PRO A 66 21.48 14.31 9.22
N LYS A 67 20.33 15.00 9.16
CA LYS A 67 20.17 16.27 8.41
C LYS A 67 21.06 17.41 8.96
N GLN A 68 21.43 17.33 10.22
CA GLN A 68 22.34 18.26 10.91
C GLN A 68 23.53 17.48 11.45
N PRO A 69 24.52 17.15 10.61
CA PRO A 69 25.66 16.35 11.00
C PRO A 69 26.60 17.09 11.95
N ARG A 70 27.33 16.29 12.74
CA ARG A 70 28.39 16.78 13.63
C ARG A 70 29.70 16.12 13.28
N ALA A 71 30.79 16.85 13.45
CA ALA A 71 32.12 16.30 13.26
C ALA A 71 32.34 15.07 14.19
N GLY A 72 33.03 14.06 13.70
CA GLY A 72 33.23 12.79 14.39
C GLY A 72 32.07 11.79 14.23
N GLN A 73 31.01 12.15 13.48
CA GLN A 73 29.91 11.24 13.12
C GLN A 73 30.09 10.73 11.69
N ALA A 74 29.36 9.68 11.35
CA ALA A 74 29.18 9.28 9.98
C ALA A 74 27.84 9.82 9.44
N VAL A 75 27.81 10.26 8.18
CA VAL A 75 26.63 10.75 7.49
C VAL A 75 26.30 9.81 6.35
N SER A 76 25.09 9.28 6.34
CA SER A 76 24.58 8.55 5.18
C SER A 76 24.00 9.54 4.17
N ILE A 77 24.47 9.48 2.94
CA ILE A 77 24.00 10.29 1.81
C ILE A 77 23.28 9.36 0.86
N TYR A 78 22.01 9.64 0.58
CA TYR A 78 21.21 8.93 -0.42
C TYR A 78 20.94 9.85 -1.59
N VAL A 79 21.18 9.36 -2.79
CA VAL A 79 20.88 10.05 -4.03
C VAL A 79 19.85 9.26 -4.80
N THR A 80 18.80 9.91 -5.25
CA THR A 80 17.79 9.32 -6.12
C THR A 80 17.61 10.20 -7.35
N ALA A 81 17.41 9.59 -8.50
CA ALA A 81 17.13 10.31 -9.73
C ALA A 81 16.01 9.63 -10.51
N TYR A 82 15.33 10.39 -11.35
CA TYR A 82 14.28 9.91 -12.22
C TYR A 82 14.40 10.55 -13.62
N ASP A 83 14.04 9.79 -14.63
CA ASP A 83 13.95 10.23 -16.02
C ASP A 83 12.78 9.55 -16.74
N ASN A 84 12.25 10.17 -17.80
CA ASN A 84 11.10 9.67 -18.57
C ASN A 84 11.39 8.39 -19.40
N VAL A 85 12.66 8.02 -19.55
CA VAL A 85 13.10 6.75 -20.17
C VAL A 85 13.83 5.89 -19.15
N ALA A 86 15.02 6.30 -18.73
CA ALA A 86 15.79 5.66 -17.67
C ALA A 86 16.99 6.50 -17.26
N VAL A 87 17.37 6.45 -15.97
CA VAL A 87 18.63 6.98 -15.48
C VAL A 87 19.74 5.95 -15.74
N ALA A 88 20.81 6.37 -16.40
CA ALA A 88 21.94 5.51 -16.73
C ALA A 88 22.91 5.38 -15.55
N ARG A 89 23.25 6.50 -14.89
CA ARG A 89 24.18 6.52 -13.76
C ARG A 89 24.07 7.78 -12.92
N LEU A 90 24.54 7.69 -11.71
CA LEU A 90 24.69 8.78 -10.74
C LEU A 90 26.17 8.98 -10.38
N GLU A 91 26.55 10.23 -10.16
CA GLU A 91 27.81 10.60 -9.54
C GLU A 91 27.53 11.40 -8.27
N LEU A 92 28.28 11.11 -7.21
CA LEU A 92 28.26 11.88 -5.96
C LEU A 92 29.63 12.53 -5.74
N TRP A 93 29.61 13.79 -5.38
CA TRP A 93 30.79 14.61 -5.14
C TRP A 93 30.65 15.30 -3.79
N ILE A 94 31.74 15.40 -3.06
CA ILE A 94 31.82 16.13 -1.80
C ILE A 94 33.02 17.07 -1.89
N ASP A 95 32.79 18.35 -1.67
CA ASP A 95 33.81 19.42 -1.74
C ASP A 95 34.63 19.37 -3.04
N GLY A 96 33.98 19.07 -4.15
CA GLY A 96 34.62 18.97 -5.47
C GLY A 96 35.34 17.67 -5.77
N GLN A 97 35.37 16.71 -4.85
CA GLN A 97 35.88 15.36 -5.09
C GLN A 97 34.78 14.36 -5.37
N ARG A 98 34.88 13.58 -6.45
CA ARG A 98 33.96 12.50 -6.73
C ARG A 98 34.22 11.33 -5.77
N VAL A 99 33.23 11.02 -4.93
CA VAL A 99 33.28 9.96 -3.91
C VAL A 99 32.55 8.69 -4.32
N LEU A 100 31.61 8.80 -5.29
CA LEU A 100 30.86 7.65 -5.77
C LEU A 100 30.47 7.86 -7.24
N GLU A 101 30.44 6.76 -8.00
CA GLU A 101 29.77 6.62 -9.28
C GLU A 101 29.01 5.30 -9.27
N GLU A 102 27.70 5.34 -9.50
CA GLU A 102 26.80 4.19 -9.44
C GLU A 102 25.96 4.11 -10.71
N VAL A 103 25.77 2.89 -11.24
CA VAL A 103 24.89 2.64 -12.40
C VAL A 103 23.45 2.54 -11.91
N GLY A 104 22.54 3.26 -12.57
CA GLY A 104 21.10 3.27 -12.23
C GLY A 104 20.65 4.55 -11.55
N ALA A 105 19.45 4.48 -10.96
CA ALA A 105 18.70 5.64 -10.48
C ALA A 105 18.89 5.94 -8.99
N THR A 106 19.61 5.12 -8.25
CA THR A 106 19.82 5.29 -6.80
C THR A 106 21.28 5.04 -6.43
N ALA A 107 21.78 5.81 -5.47
CA ALA A 107 23.12 5.64 -4.93
C ALA A 107 23.12 5.93 -3.42
N ALA A 108 23.96 5.22 -2.67
CA ALA A 108 24.13 5.45 -1.25
C ALA A 108 25.63 5.55 -0.91
N TYR A 109 25.98 6.54 -0.12
CA TYR A 109 27.36 6.76 0.32
C TYR A 109 27.42 7.05 1.81
N HIS A 110 28.39 6.42 2.47
CA HIS A 110 28.64 6.65 3.87
C HIS A 110 29.82 7.61 4.01
N TRP A 111 29.53 8.86 4.34
CA TRP A 111 30.51 9.93 4.47
C TRP A 111 31.06 9.97 5.90
N PRO A 112 32.31 9.51 6.15
CA PRO A 112 32.92 9.61 7.45
C PRO A 112 33.38 11.06 7.69
N LEU A 113 32.80 11.71 8.71
CA LEU A 113 33.23 13.05 9.12
C LEU A 113 34.33 12.94 10.17
N PRO A 114 35.54 13.37 9.87
CA PRO A 114 36.60 13.43 10.88
C PRO A 114 36.29 14.50 11.96
N PRO A 115 36.93 14.47 13.13
CA PRO A 115 36.64 15.41 14.22
C PRO A 115 36.88 16.90 13.88
N ASP A 116 37.68 17.17 12.85
CA ASP A 116 38.01 18.51 12.35
C ASP A 116 37.13 18.95 11.15
N ALA A 117 36.21 18.13 10.72
CA ALA A 117 35.29 18.44 9.62
C ALA A 117 34.19 19.46 9.99
N VAL A 118 34.48 20.40 10.86
CA VAL A 118 33.52 21.46 11.24
C VAL A 118 33.50 22.54 10.19
N GLY A 119 32.33 22.90 9.66
CA GLY A 119 32.20 23.96 8.68
C GLY A 119 31.14 23.74 7.61
N HIS A 120 31.31 24.45 6.52
CA HIS A 120 30.44 24.33 5.34
C HIS A 120 31.05 23.37 4.35
N HIS A 121 30.26 22.44 3.89
CA HIS A 121 30.58 21.46 2.86
C HIS A 121 29.58 21.53 1.73
N VAL A 122 29.97 21.12 0.53
CA VAL A 122 29.10 21.03 -0.63
C VAL A 122 28.97 19.58 -1.05
N VAL A 123 27.77 19.06 -0.96
CA VAL A 123 27.40 17.76 -1.51
C VAL A 123 26.73 18.00 -2.86
N MET A 124 27.27 17.43 -3.93
CA MET A 124 26.76 17.58 -5.29
C MET A 124 26.50 16.21 -5.91
N SER A 125 25.38 16.07 -6.59
CA SER A 125 25.10 14.90 -7.42
C SER A 125 24.83 15.26 -8.87
N ARG A 126 25.28 14.40 -9.78
CA ARG A 126 24.94 14.43 -11.20
C ARG A 126 24.20 13.17 -11.58
N ALA A 127 23.05 13.33 -12.24
CA ALA A 127 22.30 12.24 -12.83
C ALA A 127 22.39 12.31 -14.35
N TYR A 128 22.70 11.18 -14.96
CA TYR A 128 22.77 11.00 -16.42
C TYR A 128 21.69 10.02 -16.85
N ASP A 129 20.92 10.37 -17.87
CA ASP A 129 19.99 9.44 -18.50
C ASP A 129 20.67 8.55 -19.57
N VAL A 130 19.91 7.63 -20.14
CA VAL A 130 20.40 6.74 -21.20
C VAL A 130 20.56 7.45 -22.56
N ALA A 131 19.99 8.62 -22.75
CA ALA A 131 20.15 9.46 -23.94
C ALA A 131 21.38 10.37 -23.83
N GLY A 132 21.98 10.50 -22.65
CA GLY A 132 23.16 11.33 -22.38
C GLY A 132 22.83 12.74 -21.84
N ASN A 133 21.55 13.04 -21.56
CA ASN A 133 21.20 14.28 -20.87
C ASN A 133 21.68 14.22 -19.41
N VAL A 134 22.01 15.37 -18.83
CA VAL A 134 22.57 15.44 -17.48
C VAL A 134 21.98 16.60 -16.69
N VAL A 135 21.68 16.34 -15.42
CA VAL A 135 21.33 17.37 -14.42
C VAL A 135 22.33 17.33 -13.26
N THR A 136 22.54 18.47 -12.64
CA THR A 136 23.36 18.61 -11.44
C THR A 136 22.57 19.27 -10.33
N LEU A 137 22.66 18.71 -9.12
CA LEU A 137 22.07 19.26 -7.89
C LEU A 137 23.21 19.47 -6.87
N GLU A 138 23.25 20.65 -6.26
CA GLU A 138 24.18 20.98 -5.17
C GLU A 138 23.41 21.29 -3.89
N GLN A 139 23.91 20.79 -2.77
CA GLN A 139 23.34 21.04 -1.45
C GLN A 139 24.44 21.48 -0.49
N GLN A 140 24.23 22.62 0.17
CA GLN A 140 25.09 23.08 1.26
C GLN A 140 24.80 22.28 2.53
N VAL A 141 25.85 21.80 3.18
CA VAL A 141 25.79 21.03 4.42
C VAL A 141 26.65 21.71 5.48
N VAL A 142 26.04 22.06 6.60
CA VAL A 142 26.77 22.64 7.74
C VAL A 142 27.06 21.52 8.75
N VAL A 143 28.31 21.22 8.96
CA VAL A 143 28.78 20.26 9.97
C VAL A 143 29.07 21.00 11.27
N ALA A 144 28.28 20.70 12.32
CA ALA A 144 28.45 21.30 13.63
C ALA A 144 29.61 20.66 14.42
N ALA A 145 30.10 21.37 15.44
CA ALA A 145 31.11 20.84 16.34
C ALA A 145 30.62 19.58 17.09
N PRO A 146 31.52 18.66 17.49
CA PRO A 146 31.18 17.52 18.31
C PRO A 146 30.51 17.96 19.62
N LEU A 147 29.63 17.12 20.15
CA LEU A 147 29.11 17.36 21.51
C LEU A 147 30.27 17.24 22.51
N PRO A 148 30.35 18.14 23.51
CA PRO A 148 31.37 18.02 24.54
C PRO A 148 31.20 16.67 25.26
N THR A 149 32.28 15.90 25.33
CA THR A 149 32.32 14.68 26.14
C THR A 149 32.20 15.09 27.60
N LEU A 150 31.13 14.68 28.28
CA LEU A 150 31.01 14.85 29.71
C LEU A 150 32.11 14.01 30.38
N THR A 151 33.20 14.65 30.76
CA THR A 151 34.23 14.03 31.59
C THR A 151 33.61 13.82 32.96
N MET A 152 33.23 12.58 33.27
CA MET A 152 32.85 12.21 34.63
C MET A 152 34.05 12.41 35.54
N THR A 153 34.00 13.41 36.37
CA THR A 153 34.96 13.57 37.49
C THR A 153 34.78 12.36 38.39
N PRO A 154 35.81 11.57 38.66
CA PRO A 154 35.66 10.42 39.54
C PRO A 154 35.25 10.88 40.93
N THR A 155 34.07 10.52 41.37
CA THR A 155 33.67 10.64 42.77
C THR A 155 34.55 9.76 43.62
N PRO A 156 35.14 10.25 44.73
CA PRO A 156 35.99 9.41 45.57
C PRO A 156 35.18 8.22 46.08
N SER A 157 35.68 7.02 45.79
CA SER A 157 35.08 5.76 46.24
C SER A 157 35.15 5.64 47.75
N PRO A 158 34.05 5.29 48.46
CA PRO A 158 34.11 4.99 49.86
C PRO A 158 35.00 3.76 50.10
N THR A 159 35.87 3.87 51.07
CA THR A 159 36.79 2.79 51.49
C THR A 159 35.97 1.56 51.90
N ALA A 160 36.14 0.48 51.13
CA ALA A 160 35.48 -0.78 51.41
C ALA A 160 36.11 -1.48 52.63
N THR A 161 35.32 -1.74 53.64
CA THR A 161 35.69 -2.61 54.78
C THR A 161 35.58 -4.05 54.31
N PHE A 162 36.69 -4.78 54.30
CA PHE A 162 36.73 -6.17 53.89
C PHE A 162 36.04 -7.09 54.92
N TYR A 163 34.99 -7.80 54.49
CA TYR A 163 34.54 -9.03 55.13
C TYR A 163 35.11 -10.24 54.35
N PRO A 164 35.57 -11.31 55.02
CA PRO A 164 36.10 -12.47 54.31
C PRO A 164 35.01 -13.22 53.57
N SER A 165 35.24 -13.43 52.27
CA SER A 165 34.33 -14.19 51.38
C SER A 165 34.54 -15.70 51.60
N PRO A 166 33.47 -16.51 51.56
CA PRO A 166 33.59 -17.97 51.57
C PRO A 166 34.14 -18.50 50.23
N SER A 167 34.99 -19.53 50.31
CA SER A 167 35.61 -20.21 49.17
C SER A 167 34.58 -20.72 48.16
N PRO A 168 34.88 -20.61 46.85
CA PRO A 168 33.97 -21.13 45.82
C PRO A 168 34.03 -22.67 45.74
N THR A 169 32.87 -23.30 45.86
CA THR A 169 32.66 -24.70 45.53
C THR A 169 32.60 -24.87 44.02
N LEU A 170 33.43 -25.74 43.49
CA LEU A 170 33.50 -26.03 42.04
C LEU A 170 32.16 -26.60 41.55
N SER A 171 31.54 -25.92 40.62
CA SER A 171 30.34 -26.38 39.89
C SER A 171 30.75 -27.37 38.78
N PRO A 172 30.05 -28.43 38.53
CA PRO A 172 30.38 -29.40 37.50
C PRO A 172 30.19 -28.81 36.08
N THR A 173 31.11 -29.11 35.21
CA THR A 173 31.12 -28.80 33.77
C THR A 173 29.88 -29.38 33.09
N PRO A 174 29.11 -28.61 32.33
CA PRO A 174 27.99 -29.17 31.55
C PRO A 174 28.52 -30.01 30.39
N SER A 175 27.95 -31.22 30.25
CA SER A 175 28.17 -32.09 29.10
C SER A 175 27.61 -31.45 27.81
N PRO A 176 28.23 -31.71 26.66
CA PRO A 176 27.75 -31.16 25.40
C PRO A 176 26.41 -31.74 25.01
N LEU A 177 25.49 -30.88 24.62
CA LEU A 177 24.17 -31.23 24.09
C LEU A 177 24.35 -31.91 22.71
N PRO A 178 23.63 -32.99 22.39
CA PRO A 178 23.73 -33.64 21.09
C PRO A 178 23.18 -32.70 19.99
N SER A 179 23.89 -32.64 18.88
CA SER A 179 23.48 -31.96 17.65
C SER A 179 22.12 -32.51 17.14
N PRO A 180 21.21 -31.64 16.67
CA PRO A 180 19.96 -32.12 16.09
C PRO A 180 20.22 -32.88 14.79
N THR A 181 19.73 -34.09 14.75
CA THR A 181 19.71 -34.96 13.55
C THR A 181 18.71 -34.38 12.56
N LEU A 182 19.18 -34.00 11.38
CA LEU A 182 18.31 -33.56 10.28
C LEU A 182 17.42 -34.73 9.83
N THR A 183 16.12 -34.55 9.98
CA THR A 183 15.11 -35.45 9.41
C THR A 183 15.05 -35.22 7.90
N PRO A 184 15.10 -36.25 7.05
CA PRO A 184 15.02 -36.06 5.61
C PRO A 184 13.64 -35.56 5.21
N SER A 185 13.63 -34.49 4.37
CA SER A 185 12.46 -33.92 3.73
C SER A 185 11.77 -34.95 2.83
N PRO A 186 10.43 -35.08 2.83
CA PRO A 186 9.74 -35.98 1.93
C PRO A 186 9.86 -35.52 0.47
N SER A 187 10.08 -36.46 -0.43
CA SER A 187 10.16 -36.25 -1.88
C SER A 187 8.85 -35.67 -2.44
N PRO A 188 8.92 -34.77 -3.42
CA PRO A 188 7.72 -34.14 -4.01
C PRO A 188 6.91 -35.14 -4.84
N ILE A 189 5.60 -35.15 -4.58
CA ILE A 189 4.60 -35.86 -5.38
C ILE A 189 4.26 -34.96 -6.60
N PRO A 190 4.23 -35.48 -7.84
CA PRO A 190 3.88 -34.67 -9.00
C PRO A 190 2.40 -34.28 -8.98
N HIS A 191 2.12 -32.97 -9.07
CA HIS A 191 0.78 -32.41 -9.08
C HIS A 191 0.25 -32.22 -10.51
N PRO A 192 -1.05 -32.48 -10.76
CA PRO A 192 -1.68 -32.15 -12.03
C PRO A 192 -1.93 -30.63 -12.14
N THR A 193 -1.54 -30.05 -13.25
CA THR A 193 -1.86 -28.67 -13.63
C THR A 193 -3.37 -28.55 -13.87
N VAL A 194 -4.09 -27.92 -12.95
CA VAL A 194 -5.51 -27.65 -13.13
C VAL A 194 -5.67 -26.33 -13.89
N VAL A 195 -6.08 -26.42 -15.15
CA VAL A 195 -6.62 -25.29 -15.93
C VAL A 195 -7.97 -24.95 -15.31
N ALA A 196 -8.10 -23.75 -14.72
CA ALA A 196 -9.33 -23.28 -14.12
C ALA A 196 -10.38 -23.01 -15.21
N THR A 197 -11.39 -23.87 -15.31
CA THR A 197 -12.64 -23.58 -16.00
C THR A 197 -13.52 -22.77 -15.05
N PRO A 198 -14.25 -21.70 -15.48
CA PRO A 198 -15.15 -20.98 -14.60
C PRO A 198 -16.20 -21.93 -14.04
N ALA A 199 -16.22 -22.06 -12.72
CA ALA A 199 -17.14 -22.95 -12.02
C ALA A 199 -18.56 -22.34 -12.03
N PRO A 200 -19.61 -23.18 -12.17
CA PRO A 200 -20.99 -22.71 -12.03
C PRO A 200 -21.24 -22.18 -10.61
N VAL A 201 -22.01 -21.08 -10.52
CA VAL A 201 -22.41 -20.46 -9.26
C VAL A 201 -23.00 -21.52 -8.33
N ARG A 202 -22.25 -21.96 -7.33
CA ARG A 202 -22.73 -22.84 -6.27
C ARG A 202 -23.32 -21.99 -5.16
N ALA A 203 -24.61 -22.12 -4.95
CA ALA A 203 -25.32 -21.61 -3.77
C ALA A 203 -24.96 -22.51 -2.57
N ALA A 204 -23.90 -22.16 -1.84
CA ALA A 204 -23.62 -22.63 -0.46
C ALA A 204 -22.35 -21.97 0.09
N ASN A 205 -22.36 -21.65 1.37
CA ASN A 205 -21.14 -21.30 2.10
C ASN A 205 -20.19 -22.50 2.09
N VAL A 206 -19.08 -22.39 1.40
CA VAL A 206 -18.10 -23.47 1.20
C VAL A 206 -16.72 -23.02 1.67
N TYR A 207 -15.99 -23.94 2.31
CA TYR A 207 -14.58 -23.73 2.56
C TYR A 207 -13.79 -25.02 2.24
N TYR A 208 -12.57 -24.84 1.80
CA TYR A 208 -11.65 -25.92 1.47
C TYR A 208 -10.20 -25.49 1.53
N GLU A 209 -9.31 -26.43 1.70
CA GLU A 209 -7.87 -26.21 1.59
C GLU A 209 -7.37 -26.58 0.20
N THR A 210 -6.39 -25.83 -0.28
CA THR A 210 -5.70 -26.04 -1.54
C THR A 210 -4.26 -25.53 -1.42
N THR A 211 -3.54 -25.48 -2.53
CA THR A 211 -2.20 -24.89 -2.60
C THR A 211 -2.11 -23.85 -3.70
N LEU A 212 -1.27 -22.86 -3.49
CA LEU A 212 -0.89 -21.86 -4.50
C LEU A 212 0.62 -21.92 -4.72
N SER A 213 1.03 -21.98 -5.99
CA SER A 213 2.44 -21.80 -6.35
C SER A 213 2.67 -20.35 -6.70
N ILE A 214 3.61 -19.70 -5.98
CA ILE A 214 3.94 -18.29 -6.16
C ILE A 214 5.46 -18.19 -6.25
N ASP A 215 5.97 -17.48 -7.25
CA ASP A 215 7.39 -17.23 -7.38
C ASP A 215 7.88 -16.44 -6.18
N THR A 216 8.87 -17.00 -5.45
CA THR A 216 9.33 -16.46 -4.17
C THR A 216 10.85 -16.39 -4.18
N TYR A 217 11.38 -15.25 -3.77
CA TYR A 217 12.80 -15.11 -3.51
C TYR A 217 13.20 -15.89 -2.26
N PRO A 218 14.26 -16.72 -2.30
CA PRO A 218 14.67 -17.54 -1.16
C PRO A 218 15.35 -16.67 -0.08
N TYR A 219 14.58 -15.99 0.76
CA TYR A 219 15.07 -15.09 1.81
C TYR A 219 15.25 -15.77 3.17
N ALA A 220 14.58 -16.89 3.43
CA ALA A 220 14.52 -17.52 4.76
C ALA A 220 15.91 -17.90 5.32
N GLY A 221 16.86 -18.32 4.46
CA GLY A 221 18.22 -18.68 4.88
C GLY A 221 19.09 -17.49 5.34
N TYR A 222 18.60 -16.26 5.17
CA TYR A 222 19.27 -15.02 5.56
C TYR A 222 18.62 -14.34 6.76
N LEU A 223 17.63 -14.99 7.37
CA LEU A 223 16.93 -14.48 8.53
C LEU A 223 17.55 -15.01 9.82
N TRP A 224 17.62 -14.14 10.84
CA TRP A 224 17.83 -14.55 12.22
C TRP A 224 16.77 -13.94 13.11
N GLN A 225 16.42 -14.66 14.17
CA GLN A 225 15.36 -14.27 15.08
C GLN A 225 15.92 -13.47 16.24
N GLU A 226 15.19 -12.41 16.61
CA GLU A 226 15.31 -11.69 17.88
C GLU A 226 13.95 -11.71 18.60
N THR A 227 13.92 -11.27 19.85
CA THR A 227 12.67 -11.11 20.60
C THR A 227 12.60 -9.69 21.14
N ASP A 228 11.51 -8.99 20.84
CA ASP A 228 11.25 -7.71 21.48
C ASP A 228 10.76 -7.94 22.91
N VAL A 229 11.62 -7.62 23.90
CA VAL A 229 11.36 -7.88 25.32
C VAL A 229 10.16 -7.10 25.87
N ARG A 230 9.73 -6.02 25.19
CA ARG A 230 8.56 -5.22 25.62
C ARG A 230 7.25 -5.97 25.38
N TYR A 231 7.22 -6.80 24.36
CA TYR A 231 6.01 -7.47 23.88
C TYR A 231 6.08 -8.99 23.99
N GLY A 232 7.28 -9.55 24.24
CA GLY A 232 7.57 -10.97 24.14
C GLY A 232 7.52 -11.52 22.71
N ILE A 233 7.27 -10.67 21.71
CA ILE A 233 7.08 -11.08 20.32
C ILE A 233 8.43 -11.35 19.64
N PRO A 234 8.64 -12.56 19.09
CA PRO A 234 9.78 -12.83 18.23
C PRO A 234 9.62 -12.12 16.88
N PHE A 235 10.70 -11.56 16.36
CA PHE A 235 10.73 -10.97 15.04
C PHE A 235 12.01 -11.36 14.30
N TRP A 236 11.99 -11.22 12.99
CA TRP A 236 13.09 -11.63 12.14
C TRP A 236 13.80 -10.43 11.57
N ARG A 237 15.14 -10.51 11.51
CA ARG A 237 16.00 -9.57 10.80
C ARG A 237 16.56 -10.25 9.56
N LEU A 238 16.77 -9.47 8.53
CA LEU A 238 17.39 -9.93 7.29
C LEU A 238 18.88 -9.52 7.25
N ASP A 239 19.77 -10.48 7.03
CA ASP A 239 21.14 -10.20 6.57
C ASP A 239 21.07 -9.78 5.10
N ARG A 240 20.77 -8.52 4.89
CA ARG A 240 20.62 -7.95 3.56
C ARG A 240 21.92 -8.01 2.77
N ALA A 241 23.06 -7.79 3.42
CA ALA A 241 24.36 -7.82 2.74
C ALA A 241 24.64 -9.22 2.17
N ALA A 242 24.45 -10.27 2.95
CA ALA A 242 24.60 -11.64 2.48
C ALA A 242 23.56 -12.01 1.41
N TYR A 243 22.31 -11.57 1.59
CA TYR A 243 21.23 -11.79 0.64
C TYR A 243 21.54 -11.15 -0.73
N GLU A 244 21.95 -9.89 -0.76
CA GLU A 244 22.23 -9.15 -2.01
C GLU A 244 23.49 -9.66 -2.71
N VAL A 245 24.55 -10.01 -1.96
CA VAL A 245 25.75 -10.64 -2.53
C VAL A 245 25.44 -11.96 -3.24
N THR A 246 24.53 -12.75 -2.68
CA THR A 246 24.09 -14.01 -3.31
C THR A 246 23.23 -13.76 -4.55
N SER A 247 22.58 -12.59 -4.64
CA SER A 247 21.68 -12.20 -5.73
C SER A 247 20.71 -13.32 -6.13
N PRO A 248 19.89 -13.82 -5.17
CA PRO A 248 19.00 -14.94 -5.41
C PRO A 248 17.99 -14.62 -6.50
N LYS A 249 17.49 -15.65 -7.18
CA LYS A 249 16.41 -15.54 -8.17
C LYS A 249 15.15 -16.12 -7.61
N PRO A 250 13.96 -15.61 -7.99
CA PRO A 250 12.70 -16.17 -7.56
C PRO A 250 12.54 -17.60 -8.10
N MET A 251 11.91 -18.43 -7.31
CA MET A 251 11.59 -19.82 -7.66
C MET A 251 10.15 -20.13 -7.22
N PRO A 252 9.42 -20.99 -7.94
CA PRO A 252 8.11 -21.42 -7.52
C PRO A 252 8.15 -22.02 -6.12
N GLN A 253 7.39 -21.43 -5.19
CA GLN A 253 7.17 -21.96 -3.86
C GLN A 253 5.68 -22.25 -3.66
N THR A 254 5.38 -23.42 -3.09
CA THR A 254 4.03 -23.84 -2.82
C THR A 254 3.61 -23.44 -1.40
N TYR A 255 2.50 -22.72 -1.30
CA TYR A 255 1.90 -22.28 -0.04
C TYR A 255 0.56 -22.99 0.16
N ARG A 256 0.24 -23.36 1.40
CA ARG A 256 -1.12 -23.75 1.75
C ARG A 256 -2.05 -22.55 1.59
N ALA A 257 -3.22 -22.79 1.04
CA ALA A 257 -4.26 -21.80 0.87
C ALA A 257 -5.58 -22.31 1.45
N LEU A 258 -6.16 -21.53 2.33
CA LEU A 258 -7.53 -21.74 2.80
C LEU A 258 -8.46 -20.85 1.97
N VAL A 259 -9.43 -21.46 1.30
CA VAL A 259 -10.44 -20.75 0.51
C VAL A 259 -11.79 -20.83 1.21
N VAL A 260 -12.46 -19.70 1.37
CA VAL A 260 -13.83 -19.63 1.85
C VAL A 260 -14.67 -18.79 0.89
N GLU A 261 -15.89 -19.22 0.60
CA GLU A 261 -16.71 -18.55 -0.38
C GLU A 261 -18.21 -18.62 -0.07
N ASN A 262 -18.93 -17.57 -0.43
CA ASN A 262 -20.38 -17.52 -0.50
C ASN A 262 -20.81 -17.24 -1.95
N GLU A 263 -22.05 -16.83 -2.17
CA GLU A 263 -22.60 -16.50 -3.50
C GLU A 263 -21.85 -15.37 -4.20
N TYR A 264 -21.30 -14.40 -3.44
CA TYR A 264 -20.78 -13.13 -3.97
C TYR A 264 -19.26 -12.99 -3.86
N LEU A 265 -18.66 -13.58 -2.85
CA LEU A 265 -17.23 -13.41 -2.57
C LEU A 265 -16.52 -14.76 -2.46
N GLN A 266 -15.26 -14.77 -2.88
CA GLN A 266 -14.30 -15.83 -2.57
C GLN A 266 -13.08 -15.21 -1.91
N LEU A 267 -12.78 -15.62 -0.69
CA LEU A 267 -11.63 -15.18 0.09
C LEU A 267 -10.59 -16.30 0.12
N THR A 268 -9.32 -15.95 -0.06
CA THR A 268 -8.20 -16.90 0.03
C THR A 268 -7.18 -16.40 1.05
N PHE A 269 -6.87 -17.23 2.02
CA PHE A 269 -5.88 -16.95 3.07
C PHE A 269 -4.60 -17.76 2.83
N LEU A 270 -3.46 -17.16 3.21
CA LEU A 270 -2.15 -17.81 3.26
C LEU A 270 -1.66 -17.83 4.71
N PRO A 271 -1.96 -18.90 5.47
CA PRO A 271 -1.56 -18.99 6.88
C PRO A 271 -0.05 -18.92 7.10
N GLU A 272 0.74 -19.39 6.15
CA GLU A 272 2.21 -19.40 6.22
C GLU A 272 2.86 -18.02 6.06
N LEU A 273 2.08 -17.02 5.63
CA LEU A 273 2.54 -15.63 5.40
C LEU A 273 1.80 -14.63 6.30
N GLY A 274 1.92 -14.78 7.61
CA GLY A 274 1.30 -13.89 8.59
C GLY A 274 -0.23 -14.01 8.64
N GLY A 275 -0.81 -15.18 8.33
CA GLY A 275 -2.26 -15.34 8.28
C GLY A 275 -2.95 -14.46 7.23
N ARG A 276 -2.25 -14.02 6.23
CA ARG A 276 -2.63 -13.00 5.24
C ARG A 276 -3.91 -13.35 4.48
N LEU A 277 -4.86 -12.42 4.39
CA LEU A 277 -5.98 -12.50 3.44
C LEU A 277 -5.46 -12.07 2.06
N TYR A 278 -5.12 -13.07 1.21
CA TYR A 278 -4.35 -12.85 -0.01
C TYR A 278 -5.21 -12.47 -1.22
N ARG A 279 -6.43 -13.02 -1.34
CA ARG A 279 -7.38 -12.73 -2.42
C ARG A 279 -8.76 -12.42 -1.88
N CYS A 280 -9.45 -11.51 -2.56
CA CYS A 280 -10.89 -11.33 -2.45
C CYS A 280 -11.46 -11.17 -3.85
N ILE A 281 -12.01 -12.24 -4.39
CA ILE A 281 -12.68 -12.21 -5.70
C ILE A 281 -14.12 -11.75 -5.49
N TYR A 282 -14.50 -10.67 -6.14
CA TYR A 282 -15.88 -10.24 -6.28
C TYR A 282 -16.51 -11.04 -7.43
N LYS A 283 -17.27 -12.09 -7.10
CA LYS A 283 -17.78 -13.08 -8.07
C LYS A 283 -18.67 -12.49 -9.18
N PRO A 284 -19.48 -11.44 -8.93
CA PRO A 284 -20.27 -10.84 -10.00
C PRO A 284 -19.43 -10.37 -11.21
N THR A 285 -18.24 -9.87 -10.98
CA THR A 285 -17.30 -9.44 -12.04
C THR A 285 -16.15 -10.42 -12.28
N GLY A 286 -15.92 -11.37 -11.36
CA GLY A 286 -14.78 -12.30 -11.39
C GLY A 286 -13.44 -11.65 -11.03
N GLN A 287 -13.43 -10.38 -10.61
CA GLN A 287 -12.23 -9.59 -10.37
C GLN A 287 -11.75 -9.69 -8.91
N ASN A 288 -10.43 -9.63 -8.72
CA ASN A 288 -9.80 -9.54 -7.41
C ASN A 288 -9.64 -8.07 -7.00
N ILE A 289 -10.09 -7.70 -5.80
CA ILE A 289 -9.91 -6.32 -5.30
C ILE A 289 -8.48 -6.08 -4.82
N PHE A 290 -7.81 -7.11 -4.27
CA PHE A 290 -6.47 -6.98 -3.74
C PHE A 290 -5.40 -7.02 -4.83
N TYR A 291 -4.35 -6.25 -4.59
CA TYR A 291 -3.10 -6.41 -5.30
C TYR A 291 -2.46 -7.77 -4.96
N GLN A 292 -1.87 -8.39 -5.95
CA GLN A 292 -1.03 -9.57 -5.79
C GLN A 292 0.32 -9.27 -6.42
N ASN A 293 1.36 -9.22 -5.57
CA ASN A 293 2.71 -9.04 -6.10
C ASN A 293 3.06 -10.24 -7.00
N PRO A 294 3.62 -10.04 -8.19
CA PRO A 294 4.04 -11.13 -9.08
C PRO A 294 5.04 -12.09 -8.43
N VAL A 295 5.83 -11.58 -7.48
CA VAL A 295 6.80 -12.36 -6.72
C VAL A 295 6.65 -12.07 -5.22
N ILE A 296 6.95 -13.04 -4.36
CA ILE A 296 7.13 -12.78 -2.93
C ILE A 296 8.59 -12.41 -2.70
N LYS A 297 8.83 -11.22 -2.14
CA LYS A 297 10.16 -10.60 -2.10
C LYS A 297 10.38 -9.83 -0.80
N PRO A 298 11.58 -9.95 -0.17
CA PRO A 298 11.93 -9.11 0.97
C PRO A 298 12.23 -7.68 0.48
N SER A 299 11.32 -6.75 0.78
CA SER A 299 11.47 -5.33 0.48
C SER A 299 12.56 -4.69 1.37
N ARG A 300 13.07 -3.52 0.96
CA ARG A 300 14.03 -2.72 1.74
C ARG A 300 13.37 -1.82 2.79
N TRP A 301 12.05 -1.70 2.78
CA TRP A 301 11.31 -0.87 3.71
C TRP A 301 10.74 -1.68 4.86
N GLY A 302 10.51 -1.01 5.99
CA GLY A 302 9.92 -1.58 7.19
C GLY A 302 10.36 -0.80 8.43
N ALA A 303 9.83 -1.17 9.59
CA ALA A 303 10.01 -0.45 10.85
C ALA A 303 11.28 -0.82 11.65
N LEU A 304 12.04 -1.81 11.21
CA LEU A 304 13.17 -2.34 11.97
C LEU A 304 14.41 -1.45 11.86
N THR A 305 15.10 -1.25 12.98
CA THR A 305 16.41 -0.58 13.02
C THR A 305 17.47 -1.55 13.53
N PRO A 306 18.73 -1.50 13.02
CA PRO A 306 19.24 -0.59 11.99
C PRO A 306 18.71 -0.92 10.60
N VAL A 307 18.68 0.07 9.72
CA VAL A 307 18.13 -0.02 8.35
C VAL A 307 18.74 -1.16 7.53
N GLY A 308 20.01 -1.51 7.74
CA GLY A 308 20.67 -2.62 7.05
C GLY A 308 20.06 -4.01 7.31
N HIS A 309 19.26 -4.15 8.36
CA HIS A 309 18.57 -5.39 8.74
C HIS A 309 17.04 -5.27 8.66
N ASN A 310 16.60 -4.12 8.17
CA ASN A 310 15.19 -3.82 7.98
C ASN A 310 14.67 -4.57 6.74
N TRP A 311 13.46 -5.08 6.83
CA TRP A 311 12.77 -5.70 5.72
C TRP A 311 11.27 -5.79 5.98
N TRP A 312 10.55 -5.99 4.93
CA TRP A 312 9.14 -6.32 4.91
C TRP A 312 8.87 -7.25 3.74
N LEU A 313 7.85 -8.10 3.83
CA LEU A 313 7.57 -9.09 2.81
C LEU A 313 6.53 -8.57 1.82
N ALA A 314 7.00 -8.12 0.66
CA ALA A 314 6.15 -7.70 -0.44
C ALA A 314 5.45 -8.92 -1.05
N ALA A 315 4.16 -9.07 -0.79
CA ALA A 315 3.32 -10.17 -1.25
C ALA A 315 1.95 -9.70 -1.79
N GLY A 316 1.43 -8.57 -1.32
CA GLY A 316 0.07 -8.09 -1.61
C GLY A 316 -0.98 -8.65 -0.64
N GLY A 317 -2.27 -8.45 -0.95
CA GLY A 317 -3.39 -8.86 -0.07
C GLY A 317 -3.61 -7.92 1.10
N MET A 318 -4.19 -8.44 2.18
CA MET A 318 -4.38 -7.72 3.45
C MET A 318 -3.55 -8.37 4.54
N GLU A 319 -2.81 -7.56 5.29
CA GLU A 319 -1.95 -7.98 6.39
C GLU A 319 -2.31 -7.30 7.71
N TRP A 320 -1.75 -7.87 8.79
CA TRP A 320 -1.94 -7.46 10.17
C TRP A 320 -0.61 -6.93 10.70
N ALA A 321 -0.54 -5.62 10.91
CA ALA A 321 0.68 -4.93 11.29
C ALA A 321 0.68 -4.63 12.79
N LEU A 322 1.51 -5.29 13.56
CA LEU A 322 1.67 -5.18 15.00
C LEU A 322 3.05 -5.65 15.47
N PRO A 323 3.49 -5.37 16.70
CA PRO A 323 2.99 -4.38 17.66
C PRO A 323 3.63 -3.00 17.48
N VAL A 324 4.42 -2.85 16.41
CA VAL A 324 5.18 -1.65 16.04
C VAL A 324 4.62 -1.02 14.78
N PRO A 325 5.00 0.25 14.45
CA PRO A 325 4.50 0.96 13.27
C PRO A 325 4.73 0.22 11.95
N GLU A 326 4.08 0.72 10.90
CA GLU A 326 4.14 0.20 9.54
C GLU A 326 3.72 -1.27 9.47
N HIS A 327 4.53 -2.15 8.89
CA HIS A 327 4.20 -3.55 8.66
C HIS A 327 4.34 -4.45 9.91
N GLY A 328 4.78 -3.90 11.05
CA GLY A 328 4.94 -4.66 12.31
C GLY A 328 6.00 -5.75 12.25
N TYR A 329 5.77 -6.85 12.97
CA TYR A 329 6.69 -7.99 13.06
C TYR A 329 6.16 -9.28 12.40
N GLU A 330 4.84 -9.41 12.24
CA GLU A 330 4.17 -10.67 11.97
C GLU A 330 3.95 -10.99 10.47
N PHE A 331 4.34 -10.12 9.57
CA PHE A 331 4.04 -10.16 8.12
C PHE A 331 4.50 -11.42 7.38
N GLY A 332 5.47 -12.15 7.88
CA GLY A 332 6.02 -13.36 7.25
C GLY A 332 6.03 -14.59 8.17
N MET A 333 5.38 -14.51 9.33
CA MET A 333 5.33 -15.59 10.30
C MET A 333 4.19 -16.56 9.98
N PRO A 334 4.38 -17.88 10.14
CA PRO A 334 3.27 -18.83 10.06
C PRO A 334 2.29 -18.63 11.21
N TRP A 335 0.99 -18.58 10.89
CA TRP A 335 -0.10 -18.46 11.85
C TRP A 335 -0.95 -19.72 11.91
N ASN A 336 -1.56 -19.97 13.05
CA ASN A 336 -2.59 -20.96 13.23
C ASN A 336 -3.92 -20.47 12.69
N TYR A 337 -4.83 -21.40 12.38
CA TYR A 337 -6.19 -21.04 11.98
C TYR A 337 -7.21 -22.13 12.33
N SER A 338 -8.46 -21.70 12.43
CA SER A 338 -9.63 -22.58 12.47
C SER A 338 -10.76 -22.01 11.63
N VAL A 339 -11.67 -22.86 11.18
CA VAL A 339 -12.82 -22.47 10.36
C VAL A 339 -14.11 -22.92 11.03
N GLN A 340 -15.05 -22.00 11.15
CA GLN A 340 -16.38 -22.24 11.71
C GLN A 340 -17.44 -21.93 10.64
N GLY A 341 -18.04 -22.96 10.07
CA GLY A 341 -19.13 -22.84 9.11
C GLY A 341 -20.50 -22.99 9.79
N THR A 342 -21.43 -22.09 9.49
CA THR A 342 -22.83 -22.12 9.92
C THR A 342 -23.74 -21.77 8.74
N SER A 343 -25.07 -21.88 8.94
CA SER A 343 -26.04 -21.38 7.96
C SER A 343 -25.99 -19.87 7.78
N GLN A 344 -25.41 -19.13 8.74
CA GLN A 344 -25.30 -17.67 8.71
C GLN A 344 -24.00 -17.18 8.04
N GLY A 345 -23.06 -18.08 7.73
CA GLY A 345 -21.80 -17.74 7.08
C GLY A 345 -20.62 -18.58 7.58
N ILE A 346 -19.42 -18.19 7.15
CA ILE A 346 -18.17 -18.83 7.51
C ILE A 346 -17.31 -17.81 8.25
N THR A 347 -16.74 -18.22 9.38
CA THR A 347 -15.73 -17.45 10.11
C THR A 347 -14.41 -18.18 10.08
N VAL A 348 -13.38 -17.53 9.59
CA VAL A 348 -11.98 -17.92 9.72
C VAL A 348 -11.40 -17.20 10.92
N VAL A 349 -10.85 -17.95 11.86
CA VAL A 349 -10.10 -17.42 13.00
C VAL A 349 -8.64 -17.71 12.75
N LEU A 350 -7.82 -16.68 12.75
CA LEU A 350 -6.37 -16.76 12.57
C LEU A 350 -5.71 -16.20 13.83
N TRP A 351 -4.61 -16.82 14.31
CA TRP A 351 -3.88 -16.32 15.48
C TRP A 351 -2.38 -16.65 15.40
N ASP A 352 -1.59 -15.78 16.01
CA ASP A 352 -0.14 -15.81 15.92
C ASP A 352 0.54 -16.75 16.94
N ALA A 353 -0.01 -16.88 18.14
CA ALA A 353 0.57 -17.69 19.20
C ALA A 353 -0.45 -18.16 20.24
N ASP A 354 -0.13 -19.27 20.92
CA ASP A 354 -0.93 -19.87 22.01
C ASP A 354 -0.31 -19.64 23.41
N THR A 355 0.77 -18.85 23.53
CA THR A 355 1.52 -18.66 24.77
C THR A 355 1.11 -17.37 25.47
N GLU A 356 1.13 -17.34 26.82
CA GLU A 356 0.76 -16.16 27.64
C GLU A 356 1.96 -15.29 28.03
N ASP A 357 3.15 -15.59 27.54
CA ASP A 357 4.40 -14.88 27.82
C ASP A 357 4.70 -13.76 26.82
N ARG A 358 3.74 -13.46 25.94
CA ARG A 358 3.81 -12.41 24.92
C ARG A 358 2.44 -11.80 24.65
N LEU A 359 2.43 -10.66 23.96
CA LEU A 359 1.19 -10.17 23.35
C LEU A 359 0.64 -11.23 22.40
N GLN A 360 -0.68 -11.42 22.42
CA GLN A 360 -1.39 -12.39 21.58
C GLN A 360 -2.29 -11.64 20.60
N PHE A 361 -2.28 -12.05 19.35
CA PHE A 361 -3.13 -11.47 18.35
C PHE A 361 -3.99 -12.52 17.65
N GLU A 362 -5.27 -12.23 17.56
CA GLU A 362 -6.26 -13.03 16.85
C GLU A 362 -7.00 -12.13 15.86
N VAL A 363 -7.30 -12.65 14.67
CA VAL A 363 -8.16 -11.99 13.71
C VAL A 363 -9.28 -12.94 13.30
N ARG A 364 -10.53 -12.46 13.37
CA ARG A 364 -11.71 -13.15 12.86
C ARG A 364 -12.17 -12.50 11.58
N VAL A 365 -12.14 -13.25 10.47
CA VAL A 365 -12.70 -12.82 9.19
C VAL A 365 -13.97 -13.61 8.95
N THR A 366 -15.11 -12.91 8.94
CA THR A 366 -16.42 -13.55 8.72
C THR A 366 -16.95 -13.18 7.35
N LEU A 367 -17.33 -14.20 6.59
CA LEU A 367 -18.02 -14.10 5.32
C LEU A 367 -19.49 -14.47 5.55
N PRO A 368 -20.42 -13.48 5.72
CA PRO A 368 -21.82 -13.76 5.96
C PRO A 368 -22.48 -14.43 4.75
N ALA A 369 -23.44 -15.31 4.99
CA ALA A 369 -24.27 -15.85 3.92
C ALA A 369 -25.09 -14.74 3.25
N GLN A 370 -25.31 -14.85 1.95
CA GLN A 370 -26.18 -13.97 1.16
C GLN A 370 -25.80 -12.47 1.22
N ARG A 371 -24.53 -12.15 1.54
CA ARG A 371 -24.03 -10.77 1.55
C ARG A 371 -22.71 -10.65 0.77
N ALA A 372 -22.58 -9.58 0.02
CA ALA A 372 -21.37 -9.22 -0.73
C ALA A 372 -20.37 -8.44 0.14
N VAL A 373 -20.19 -8.83 1.39
CA VAL A 373 -19.26 -8.21 2.34
C VAL A 373 -18.49 -9.29 3.10
N PHE A 374 -17.33 -8.91 3.63
CA PHE A 374 -16.70 -9.64 4.72
C PHE A 374 -16.41 -8.69 5.88
N THR A 375 -16.44 -9.21 7.10
CA THR A 375 -16.09 -8.43 8.29
C THR A 375 -14.76 -8.91 8.83
N VAL A 376 -13.98 -7.96 9.37
CA VAL A 376 -12.70 -8.23 10.02
C VAL A 376 -12.82 -7.77 11.47
N ARG A 377 -12.53 -8.66 12.40
CA ARG A 377 -12.51 -8.36 13.84
C ARG A 377 -11.16 -8.78 14.42
N PRO A 378 -10.20 -7.86 14.53
CA PRO A 378 -8.95 -8.10 15.22
C PRO A 378 -9.16 -8.07 16.74
N ARG A 379 -8.27 -8.76 17.46
CA ARG A 379 -8.20 -8.80 18.91
C ARG A 379 -6.75 -8.92 19.34
N LEU A 380 -6.24 -7.87 20.00
CA LEU A 380 -4.92 -7.87 20.62
C LEU A 380 -5.10 -7.96 22.14
N THR A 381 -4.48 -8.95 22.78
CA THR A 381 -4.53 -9.18 24.22
C THR A 381 -3.15 -9.01 24.81
N ASN A 382 -3.08 -8.36 25.98
CA ASN A 382 -1.86 -8.19 26.74
C ASN A 382 -1.88 -9.08 28.00
N PRO A 383 -1.41 -10.32 27.95
CA PRO A 383 -1.33 -11.18 29.15
C PRO A 383 -0.11 -10.86 30.03
N LEU A 384 0.77 -9.97 29.59
CA LEU A 384 1.97 -9.57 30.33
C LEU A 384 1.63 -8.81 31.62
N PRO A 385 2.50 -8.82 32.65
CA PRO A 385 2.25 -8.15 33.92
C PRO A 385 2.35 -6.62 33.85
N GLY A 386 2.82 -6.07 32.73
CA GLY A 386 2.98 -4.61 32.53
C GLY A 386 2.16 -4.09 31.36
N ASP A 387 1.91 -2.78 31.38
CA ASP A 387 1.27 -2.08 30.27
C ASP A 387 2.18 -2.08 29.03
N ALA A 388 1.59 -2.19 27.86
CA ALA A 388 2.30 -2.12 26.57
C ALA A 388 1.80 -0.94 25.73
N LYS A 389 2.73 -0.17 25.15
CA LYS A 389 2.42 0.81 24.11
C LYS A 389 2.50 0.12 22.76
N VAL A 390 1.41 0.11 22.01
CA VAL A 390 1.29 -0.69 20.79
C VAL A 390 0.82 0.15 19.60
N GLN A 391 1.24 -0.31 18.44
CA GLN A 391 0.65 0.04 17.15
C GLN A 391 -0.06 -1.19 16.61
N LEU A 392 -1.29 -1.00 16.10
CA LEU A 392 -2.06 -2.08 15.46
C LEU A 392 -2.79 -1.53 14.24
N TRP A 393 -2.47 -2.09 13.08
CA TRP A 393 -3.03 -1.67 11.82
C TRP A 393 -3.42 -2.85 10.94
N LEU A 394 -4.52 -2.70 10.20
CA LEU A 394 -4.90 -3.57 9.10
C LEU A 394 -4.50 -2.86 7.81
N ASN A 395 -3.68 -3.50 6.98
CA ASN A 395 -3.21 -2.93 5.72
C ASN A 395 -3.75 -3.71 4.53
N ALA A 396 -4.60 -3.09 3.73
CA ALA A 396 -5.11 -3.65 2.48
C ALA A 396 -4.36 -3.04 1.27
N MET A 397 -3.64 -3.86 0.52
CA MET A 397 -2.98 -3.51 -0.73
C MET A 397 -3.92 -3.80 -1.89
N LEU A 398 -4.23 -2.79 -2.70
CA LEU A 398 -5.37 -2.78 -3.61
C LEU A 398 -4.97 -2.33 -5.02
N THR A 399 -5.61 -2.94 -6.04
CA THR A 399 -5.59 -2.49 -7.44
C THR A 399 -6.96 -2.53 -8.10
N LEU A 400 -7.97 -3.05 -7.41
CA LEU A 400 -9.37 -3.09 -7.83
C LEU A 400 -9.54 -3.68 -9.24
N GLY A 401 -9.20 -4.96 -9.39
CA GLY A 401 -9.41 -5.72 -10.63
C GLY A 401 -8.31 -5.59 -11.68
N SER A 402 -7.35 -4.69 -11.49
CA SER A 402 -6.21 -4.51 -12.39
C SER A 402 -4.97 -5.23 -11.88
N HIS A 403 -4.00 -5.48 -12.78
CA HIS A 403 -2.69 -5.98 -12.38
C HIS A 403 -1.84 -4.90 -11.69
N THR A 404 -2.02 -3.66 -12.08
CA THR A 404 -1.34 -2.48 -11.53
C THR A 404 -2.33 -1.34 -11.36
N LEU A 405 -2.01 -0.38 -10.52
CA LEU A 405 -2.81 0.81 -10.29
C LEU A 405 -3.00 1.60 -11.60
N THR A 406 -4.24 1.93 -11.92
CA THR A 406 -4.59 2.66 -13.16
C THR A 406 -4.73 4.16 -12.92
N PRO A 407 -4.41 5.02 -13.89
CA PRO A 407 -4.56 6.48 -13.75
C PRO A 407 -5.96 6.93 -13.33
N ASP A 408 -7.00 6.19 -13.74
CA ASP A 408 -8.40 6.50 -13.46
C ASP A 408 -8.90 5.96 -12.10
N THR A 409 -7.97 5.58 -11.22
CA THR A 409 -8.33 5.21 -9.84
C THR A 409 -8.64 6.47 -9.03
N GLU A 410 -9.76 6.43 -8.31
CA GLU A 410 -10.22 7.47 -7.40
C GLU A 410 -10.15 6.99 -5.95
N PHE A 411 -9.54 7.81 -5.08
CA PHE A 411 -9.47 7.57 -3.64
C PHE A 411 -10.55 8.39 -2.93
N VAL A 412 -11.45 7.71 -2.23
CA VAL A 412 -12.59 8.34 -1.56
C VAL A 412 -12.36 8.36 -0.06
N LEU A 413 -11.86 9.49 0.43
CA LEU A 413 -11.73 9.80 1.84
C LEU A 413 -12.67 10.96 2.17
N PRO A 414 -13.22 11.04 3.40
CA PRO A 414 -13.94 12.23 3.84
C PRO A 414 -13.07 13.50 3.72
N ASP A 415 -13.65 14.59 3.22
CA ASP A 415 -12.97 15.89 3.13
C ASP A 415 -12.49 16.32 4.51
N GLY A 416 -11.29 16.88 4.59
CA GLY A 416 -10.76 17.34 5.85
C GLY A 416 -9.23 17.39 5.94
N PRO A 417 -8.71 17.71 7.12
CA PRO A 417 -7.26 17.78 7.31
C PRO A 417 -6.63 16.39 7.25
N VAL A 418 -5.57 16.27 6.45
CA VAL A 418 -4.67 15.11 6.41
C VAL A 418 -3.26 15.54 6.78
N VAL A 419 -2.52 14.65 7.44
CA VAL A 419 -1.10 14.84 7.77
C VAL A 419 -0.27 13.97 6.84
N VAL A 420 0.75 14.55 6.23
CA VAL A 420 1.69 13.81 5.40
C VAL A 420 2.52 12.87 6.25
N HIS A 421 2.43 11.58 5.99
CA HIS A 421 3.32 10.55 6.55
C HIS A 421 4.69 10.60 5.88
N SER A 422 4.69 10.50 4.57
CA SER A 422 5.88 10.52 3.73
C SER A 422 5.53 10.91 2.30
N THR A 423 6.45 11.52 1.59
CA THR A 423 6.28 11.80 0.17
C THR A 423 7.62 11.94 -0.54
N GLY A 424 7.70 11.48 -1.78
CA GLY A 424 8.79 11.78 -2.70
C GLY A 424 8.49 12.98 -3.61
N ASP A 425 7.27 13.49 -3.60
CA ASP A 425 6.87 14.65 -4.39
C ASP A 425 7.24 15.95 -3.65
N VAL A 426 8.32 16.57 -4.08
CA VAL A 426 8.84 17.82 -3.49
C VAL A 426 7.89 19.01 -3.62
N THR A 427 6.83 18.90 -4.43
CA THR A 427 5.80 19.94 -4.59
C THR A 427 4.68 19.82 -3.56
N LEU A 428 4.65 18.75 -2.78
CA LEU A 428 3.71 18.51 -1.69
C LEU A 428 4.32 18.93 -0.34
N PRO A 429 3.49 19.12 0.70
CA PRO A 429 3.98 19.40 2.04
C PRO A 429 4.89 18.27 2.56
N ALA A 430 5.90 18.64 3.34
CA ALA A 430 6.81 17.69 3.96
C ALA A 430 6.09 16.82 5.02
N GLU A 431 6.77 15.75 5.46
CA GLU A 431 6.33 14.91 6.57
C GLU A 431 5.87 15.75 7.78
N ARG A 432 4.79 15.32 8.43
CA ARG A 432 4.10 16.00 9.56
C ARG A 432 3.42 17.33 9.21
N GLN A 433 3.47 17.78 7.97
CA GLN A 433 2.71 18.93 7.53
C GLN A 433 1.26 18.54 7.18
N ILE A 434 0.36 19.52 7.31
CA ILE A 434 -1.09 19.32 7.12
C ILE A 434 -1.53 20.04 5.84
N PHE A 435 -2.42 19.40 5.10
CA PHE A 435 -3.22 20.05 4.06
C PHE A 435 -4.67 19.56 4.11
N THR A 436 -5.55 20.18 3.34
CA THR A 436 -6.97 19.78 3.28
C THR A 436 -7.19 18.86 2.10
N TRP A 437 -7.55 17.59 2.38
CA TRP A 437 -7.93 16.62 1.36
C TRP A 437 -9.26 17.00 0.70
N PRO A 438 -9.45 16.80 -0.61
CA PRO A 438 -8.51 16.14 -1.54
C PRO A 438 -7.53 17.10 -2.23
N ASN A 439 -7.66 18.42 -2.06
CA ASN A 439 -6.97 19.38 -2.88
C ASN A 439 -5.70 19.94 -2.22
N TYR A 440 -4.61 19.98 -2.99
CA TYR A 440 -3.43 20.75 -2.65
C TYR A 440 -3.08 21.70 -3.81
N GLY A 441 -3.34 23.01 -3.63
CA GLY A 441 -3.34 23.96 -4.73
C GLY A 441 -4.42 23.63 -5.75
N GLU A 442 -4.04 23.49 -7.00
CA GLU A 442 -4.94 23.11 -8.09
C GLU A 442 -4.99 21.58 -8.32
N ARG A 443 -4.23 20.80 -7.54
CA ARG A 443 -4.17 19.35 -7.68
C ARG A 443 -5.23 18.67 -6.82
N ASP A 444 -6.13 17.96 -7.44
CA ASP A 444 -7.05 17.02 -6.81
C ASP A 444 -6.34 15.67 -6.61
N LEU A 445 -5.91 15.39 -5.38
CA LEU A 445 -5.18 14.17 -5.01
C LEU A 445 -6.10 12.97 -4.80
N SER A 446 -7.43 13.13 -4.88
CA SER A 446 -8.34 11.99 -4.96
C SER A 446 -8.18 11.22 -6.28
N ARG A 447 -7.64 11.84 -7.32
CA ARG A 447 -7.38 11.22 -8.62
C ARG A 447 -5.93 10.76 -8.72
N TYR A 448 -5.71 9.45 -8.88
CA TYR A 448 -4.35 8.90 -8.97
C TYR A 448 -3.54 9.48 -10.14
N ALA A 449 -4.18 9.85 -11.24
CA ALA A 449 -3.53 10.53 -12.39
C ALA A 449 -2.80 11.83 -11.99
N ASN A 450 -3.17 12.44 -10.86
CA ASN A 450 -2.56 13.67 -10.36
C ASN A 450 -1.38 13.42 -9.39
N TRP A 451 -1.09 12.16 -9.07
CA TRP A 451 0.08 11.78 -8.28
C TRP A 451 1.33 11.75 -9.15
N ARG A 452 2.49 11.96 -8.53
CA ARG A 452 3.80 11.90 -9.19
C ARG A 452 4.66 10.81 -8.56
N GLN A 453 5.19 11.10 -7.38
CA GLN A 453 5.96 10.18 -6.55
C GLN A 453 5.07 9.54 -5.49
N TRP A 454 5.64 8.76 -4.57
CA TRP A 454 4.87 8.19 -3.47
C TRP A 454 4.30 9.29 -2.56
N LEU A 455 3.16 9.03 -2.00
CA LEU A 455 2.53 9.85 -0.98
C LEU A 455 1.82 8.95 0.03
N GLY A 456 2.08 9.17 1.31
CA GLY A 456 1.34 8.62 2.42
C GLY A 456 0.70 9.74 3.24
N VAL A 457 -0.58 9.63 3.54
CA VAL A 457 -1.30 10.59 4.38
C VAL A 457 -2.12 9.88 5.45
N PHE A 458 -2.16 10.47 6.65
CA PHE A 458 -3.08 10.08 7.71
C PHE A 458 -4.26 11.04 7.74
N LEU A 459 -5.48 10.53 7.72
CA LEU A 459 -6.69 11.30 7.98
C LEU A 459 -6.81 11.56 9.49
N GLN A 460 -6.88 12.84 9.88
CA GLN A 460 -6.73 13.21 11.28
C GLN A 460 -7.98 12.96 12.12
N ARG A 461 -9.15 13.15 11.55
CA ARG A 461 -10.44 13.02 12.25
C ARG A 461 -11.52 12.60 11.26
N PRO A 462 -11.66 11.31 10.97
CA PRO A 462 -12.72 10.85 10.09
C PRO A 462 -14.09 11.27 10.64
N GLN A 463 -14.81 12.07 9.86
CA GLN A 463 -16.16 12.55 10.20
C GLN A 463 -17.24 11.57 9.74
N GLN A 464 -16.87 10.60 8.94
CA GLN A 464 -17.72 9.54 8.41
C GLN A 464 -17.13 8.18 8.77
N ASN A 465 -17.97 7.18 8.80
CA ASN A 465 -17.60 5.82 9.17
C ASN A 465 -17.17 4.98 7.96
N PHE A 466 -16.72 5.59 6.88
CA PHE A 466 -16.23 4.87 5.73
C PHE A 466 -15.06 5.58 5.04
N VAL A 467 -14.28 4.80 4.31
CA VAL A 467 -13.32 5.20 3.28
C VAL A 467 -13.38 4.18 2.16
N GLY A 468 -12.95 4.57 0.96
CA GLY A 468 -12.97 3.64 -0.16
C GLY A 468 -12.14 4.10 -1.35
N ALA A 469 -12.26 3.35 -2.43
CA ALA A 469 -11.68 3.70 -3.72
C ALA A 469 -12.50 3.09 -4.85
N TYR A 470 -12.38 3.66 -6.04
CA TYR A 470 -13.02 3.18 -7.25
C TYR A 470 -12.05 3.24 -8.43
N ASN A 471 -12.01 2.18 -9.21
CA ASN A 471 -11.25 2.12 -10.44
C ASN A 471 -12.20 2.22 -11.64
N HIS A 472 -12.23 3.38 -12.28
CA HIS A 472 -13.14 3.66 -13.39
C HIS A 472 -12.83 2.86 -14.67
N VAL A 473 -11.65 2.21 -14.78
CA VAL A 473 -11.32 1.31 -15.91
C VAL A 473 -11.98 -0.05 -15.75
N THR A 474 -12.02 -0.56 -14.52
CA THR A 474 -12.57 -1.89 -14.21
C THR A 474 -14.00 -1.85 -13.70
N ASP A 475 -14.53 -0.64 -13.47
CA ASP A 475 -15.81 -0.38 -12.82
C ASP A 475 -15.95 -1.11 -11.46
N LEU A 476 -14.84 -1.27 -10.74
CA LEU A 476 -14.78 -1.97 -9.45
C LEU A 476 -14.36 -1.02 -8.35
N GLY A 477 -15.09 -1.04 -7.25
CA GLY A 477 -14.80 -0.29 -6.04
C GLY A 477 -14.68 -1.16 -4.80
N VAL A 478 -14.17 -0.55 -3.73
CA VAL A 478 -14.16 -1.12 -2.40
C VAL A 478 -14.46 -0.05 -1.36
N VAL A 479 -15.22 -0.43 -0.34
CA VAL A 479 -15.48 0.39 0.84
C VAL A 479 -15.00 -0.35 2.08
N ARG A 480 -14.30 0.36 2.96
CA ARG A 480 -14.05 -0.01 4.35
C ARG A 480 -15.00 0.81 5.23
N VAL A 481 -15.92 0.14 5.94
CA VAL A 481 -16.83 0.75 6.94
C VAL A 481 -16.32 0.38 8.32
N PHE A 482 -16.16 1.38 9.19
CA PHE A 482 -15.51 1.21 10.51
C PHE A 482 -16.08 2.20 11.54
N PRO A 483 -16.02 1.90 12.85
CA PRO A 483 -16.47 2.81 13.90
C PRO A 483 -15.43 3.93 14.14
N SER A 484 -15.50 5.03 13.39
CA SER A 484 -14.48 6.08 13.34
C SER A 484 -14.22 6.76 14.70
N GLN A 485 -15.15 6.68 15.66
CA GLN A 485 -14.97 7.20 17.02
C GLN A 485 -14.06 6.30 17.87
N GLU A 486 -14.08 4.99 17.62
CA GLU A 486 -13.30 3.98 18.37
C GLU A 486 -11.97 3.69 17.67
N VAL A 487 -11.99 3.71 16.34
CA VAL A 487 -10.88 3.31 15.45
C VAL A 487 -10.59 4.42 14.45
N PRO A 488 -10.04 5.56 14.91
CA PRO A 488 -9.89 6.76 14.08
C PRO A 488 -8.80 6.63 13.01
N GLY A 489 -7.96 5.59 13.08
CA GLY A 489 -6.83 5.44 12.18
C GLY A 489 -7.25 5.16 10.74
N VAL A 490 -6.84 6.04 9.85
CA VAL A 490 -6.93 5.89 8.40
C VAL A 490 -5.65 6.42 7.79
N LYS A 491 -4.95 5.56 7.02
CA LYS A 491 -3.84 5.99 6.17
C LYS A 491 -4.13 5.57 4.74
N LEU A 492 -3.94 6.49 3.81
CA LEU A 492 -3.84 6.21 2.38
C LEU A 492 -2.36 6.31 1.98
N PHE A 493 -1.87 5.32 1.27
CA PHE A 493 -0.54 5.35 0.67
C PHE A 493 -0.62 4.81 -0.76
N ALA A 494 0.14 5.39 -1.68
CA ALA A 494 0.38 4.80 -2.99
C ALA A 494 1.75 5.24 -3.53
N PHE A 495 2.30 4.43 -4.41
CA PHE A 495 3.41 4.81 -5.26
C PHE A 495 2.86 5.55 -6.47
N GLY A 496 3.34 6.76 -6.73
CA GLY A 496 2.92 7.52 -7.91
C GLY A 496 3.51 6.97 -9.21
N PRO A 497 2.97 7.38 -10.37
CA PRO A 497 3.41 6.88 -11.68
C PRO A 497 4.89 7.13 -12.00
N GLU A 498 5.47 8.19 -11.42
CA GLU A 498 6.88 8.56 -11.62
C GLU A 498 7.85 7.83 -10.66
N PHE A 499 7.33 7.01 -9.74
CA PHE A 499 8.16 6.23 -8.84
C PHE A 499 8.84 5.09 -9.60
N SER A 500 10.17 5.08 -9.63
CA SER A 500 10.98 4.17 -10.45
C SER A 500 11.60 3.00 -9.66
N ASP A 501 11.63 3.08 -8.32
CA ASP A 501 12.32 2.09 -7.47
C ASP A 501 11.48 0.83 -7.20
N ARG A 502 10.84 0.32 -8.25
CA ARG A 502 9.87 -0.78 -8.19
C ARG A 502 10.50 -2.14 -7.98
N ASP A 503 11.74 -2.31 -8.44
CA ASP A 503 12.48 -3.57 -8.32
C ASP A 503 12.76 -3.97 -6.86
N HIS A 504 12.58 -3.06 -5.92
CA HIS A 504 12.71 -3.38 -4.49
C HIS A 504 11.52 -4.18 -3.94
N TYR A 505 10.38 -4.19 -4.61
CA TYR A 505 9.20 -4.92 -4.15
C TYR A 505 8.47 -5.75 -5.22
N THR A 506 8.71 -5.49 -6.53
CA THR A 506 8.10 -6.27 -7.63
C THR A 506 9.08 -6.50 -8.76
N ASP A 507 8.89 -7.57 -9.52
CA ASP A 507 9.61 -7.86 -10.76
C ASP A 507 8.74 -7.57 -12.00
N GLY A 508 7.50 -7.15 -11.82
CA GLY A 508 6.50 -6.97 -12.86
C GLY A 508 6.12 -5.53 -13.16
N ASP A 509 6.89 -4.56 -12.69
CA ASP A 509 6.64 -3.11 -12.86
C ASP A 509 5.21 -2.68 -12.42
N SER A 510 4.61 -3.42 -11.48
CA SER A 510 3.27 -3.16 -10.97
C SER A 510 3.30 -2.26 -9.74
N GLN A 511 2.21 -1.52 -9.54
CA GLN A 511 2.00 -0.62 -8.41
C GLN A 511 0.63 -0.85 -7.80
N TYR A 512 0.47 -0.45 -6.55
CA TYR A 512 -0.76 -0.58 -5.78
C TYR A 512 -0.94 0.62 -4.85
N PHE A 513 -2.11 0.74 -4.26
CA PHE A 513 -2.35 1.64 -3.14
C PHE A 513 -2.71 0.84 -1.89
N GLU A 514 -2.55 1.48 -0.75
CA GLU A 514 -2.81 0.92 0.57
C GLU A 514 -3.89 1.72 1.29
N LEU A 515 -4.91 1.02 1.76
CA LEU A 515 -5.83 1.53 2.76
C LEU A 515 -5.54 0.87 4.09
N TRP A 516 -5.07 1.68 5.04
CA TRP A 516 -4.77 1.25 6.39
C TRP A 516 -5.87 1.64 7.34
N GLY A 517 -6.11 0.80 8.33
CA GLY A 517 -7.06 1.04 9.39
C GLY A 517 -6.60 0.53 10.73
N GLY A 518 -6.91 1.29 11.81
CA GLY A 518 -6.51 0.89 13.15
C GLY A 518 -6.91 1.89 14.23
N PRO A 519 -6.64 1.58 15.50
CA PRO A 519 -6.94 2.48 16.63
C PRO A 519 -5.96 3.64 16.73
N ASN A 520 -4.76 3.50 16.16
CA ASN A 520 -3.71 4.52 16.16
C ASN A 520 -4.04 5.58 15.11
N ARG A 521 -3.69 6.85 15.33
CA ARG A 521 -3.94 7.95 14.39
C ARG A 521 -2.81 8.14 13.39
N SER A 522 -1.62 7.71 13.75
CA SER A 522 -0.42 7.76 12.93
C SER A 522 0.56 6.66 13.34
N PHE A 523 1.70 6.58 12.64
CA PHE A 523 2.81 5.70 13.01
C PHE A 523 3.79 6.33 14.02
N TRP A 524 3.51 7.56 14.48
CA TRP A 524 4.40 8.23 15.42
C TRP A 524 4.15 7.79 16.86
N PRO A 525 5.20 7.74 17.72
CA PRO A 525 5.10 7.23 19.07
C PRO A 525 4.10 7.97 19.98
N GLU A 526 3.79 9.22 19.66
CA GLU A 526 2.76 10.00 20.39
C GLU A 526 1.35 9.45 20.22
N ASP A 527 1.11 8.68 19.17
CA ASP A 527 -0.18 8.04 18.87
C ASP A 527 -0.21 6.55 19.22
N ASP A 528 0.81 6.04 19.93
CA ASP A 528 0.79 4.67 20.44
C ASP A 528 -0.39 4.48 21.41
N VAL A 529 -1.13 3.39 21.22
CA VAL A 529 -2.22 3.02 22.14
C VAL A 529 -1.62 2.30 23.34
N LEU A 530 -1.99 2.76 24.55
CA LEU A 530 -1.63 2.08 25.79
C LEU A 530 -2.59 0.89 26.02
N LEU A 531 -2.06 -0.32 25.96
CA LEU A 531 -2.78 -1.55 26.26
C LEU A 531 -2.40 -2.02 27.68
N PRO A 532 -3.28 -1.88 28.69
CA PRO A 532 -2.96 -2.25 30.07
C PRO A 532 -2.66 -3.73 30.23
N ALA A 533 -1.97 -4.08 31.30
CA ALA A 533 -1.80 -5.47 31.74
C ALA A 533 -3.16 -6.15 31.89
N GLY A 534 -3.34 -7.33 31.28
CA GLY A 534 -4.61 -8.04 31.20
C GLY A 534 -5.66 -7.40 30.28
N GLY A 535 -5.30 -6.31 29.57
CA GLY A 535 -6.20 -5.57 28.70
C GLY A 535 -6.37 -6.22 27.33
N GLU A 536 -7.43 -5.78 26.65
CA GLU A 536 -7.79 -6.22 25.30
C GLU A 536 -8.15 -5.02 24.42
N LEU A 537 -7.75 -5.08 23.16
CA LEU A 537 -8.10 -4.13 22.12
C LEU A 537 -8.77 -4.89 20.98
N THR A 538 -10.02 -4.55 20.68
CA THR A 538 -10.81 -5.20 19.63
C THR A 538 -11.82 -4.25 19.03
N TRP A 539 -12.12 -4.41 17.73
CA TRP A 539 -13.20 -3.71 17.01
C TRP A 539 -13.70 -4.58 15.87
N GLN A 540 -14.68 -4.11 15.14
CA GLN A 540 -15.13 -4.74 13.90
C GLN A 540 -15.22 -3.72 12.79
N GLU A 541 -14.77 -4.09 11.60
CA GLU A 541 -14.95 -3.33 10.37
C GLU A 541 -15.51 -4.22 9.26
N THR A 542 -16.16 -3.60 8.28
CA THR A 542 -16.77 -4.27 7.13
C THR A 542 -16.08 -3.81 5.86
N TRP A 543 -15.72 -4.78 5.01
CA TRP A 543 -15.19 -4.54 3.68
C TRP A 543 -16.23 -4.94 2.65
N PHE A 544 -16.57 -4.01 1.77
CA PHE A 544 -17.62 -4.14 0.78
C PHE A 544 -17.08 -3.87 -0.62
N PRO A 545 -16.74 -4.91 -1.42
CA PRO A 545 -16.52 -4.78 -2.86
C PRO A 545 -17.83 -4.53 -3.59
N PHE A 546 -17.82 -3.64 -4.57
CA PHE A 546 -18.98 -3.28 -5.38
C PHE A 546 -18.54 -2.90 -6.79
N ALA A 547 -19.45 -2.91 -7.78
CA ALA A 547 -19.12 -2.61 -9.17
C ALA A 547 -20.28 -1.90 -9.89
N ASP A 548 -19.98 -1.39 -11.11
CA ASP A 548 -20.95 -0.92 -12.12
C ASP A 548 -21.88 0.19 -11.63
N ILE A 549 -21.38 1.10 -10.77
CA ILE A 549 -22.16 2.25 -10.28
C ILE A 549 -21.57 3.62 -10.66
N GLY A 550 -20.45 3.64 -11.44
CA GLY A 550 -19.86 4.86 -11.99
C GLY A 550 -18.90 5.60 -11.06
N GLY A 551 -18.82 5.26 -9.76
CA GLY A 551 -17.97 5.91 -8.77
C GLY A 551 -18.38 5.61 -7.33
N LEU A 552 -17.91 6.44 -6.38
CA LEU A 552 -18.27 6.34 -4.97
C LEU A 552 -18.43 7.73 -4.35
N THR A 553 -19.60 8.03 -3.82
CA THR A 553 -19.88 9.28 -3.08
C THR A 553 -20.07 9.04 -1.59
N TYR A 554 -20.78 7.97 -1.25
CA TYR A 554 -21.11 7.60 0.13
C TYR A 554 -21.30 6.10 0.27
N ALA A 555 -21.02 5.57 1.45
CA ALA A 555 -21.33 4.18 1.76
C ALA A 555 -21.61 3.94 3.23
N ASN A 556 -22.31 2.82 3.48
CA ASN A 556 -22.41 2.16 4.77
C ASN A 556 -22.33 0.64 4.56
N ASP A 557 -22.61 -0.17 5.57
CA ASP A 557 -22.55 -1.63 5.48
C ASP A 557 -23.72 -2.25 4.65
N VAL A 558 -24.70 -1.44 4.25
CA VAL A 558 -25.85 -1.86 3.43
C VAL A 558 -25.63 -1.55 1.97
N ALA A 559 -25.09 -0.37 1.63
CA ALA A 559 -24.99 0.06 0.24
C ALA A 559 -23.82 1.00 -0.02
N ALA A 560 -23.28 0.93 -1.25
CA ALA A 560 -22.41 1.91 -1.87
C ALA A 560 -23.21 2.77 -2.84
N LEU A 561 -23.02 4.09 -2.78
CA LEU A 561 -23.78 5.10 -3.50
C LEU A 561 -22.84 5.99 -4.31
N TYR A 562 -23.16 6.20 -5.57
CA TYR A 562 -22.56 7.22 -6.43
C TYR A 562 -23.62 8.26 -6.80
N LEU A 563 -23.26 9.52 -6.70
CA LEU A 563 -24.10 10.65 -7.10
C LEU A 563 -23.24 11.71 -7.79
N GLU A 564 -23.57 12.02 -9.02
CA GLU A 564 -22.97 13.13 -9.76
C GLU A 564 -24.09 14.01 -10.32
N ARG A 565 -24.06 15.29 -9.93
CA ARG A 565 -25.03 16.26 -10.37
C ARG A 565 -24.45 17.15 -11.45
N GLU A 566 -25.07 17.16 -12.61
CA GLU A 566 -24.76 18.06 -13.72
C GLU A 566 -25.99 18.90 -14.06
N ALA A 567 -26.00 20.17 -13.65
CA ALA A 567 -27.13 21.07 -13.78
C ALA A 567 -28.43 20.47 -13.18
N MET A 568 -29.42 20.18 -14.02
CA MET A 568 -30.72 19.60 -13.63
C MET A 568 -30.78 18.08 -13.86
N GLN A 569 -29.64 17.43 -13.97
CA GLN A 569 -29.54 15.96 -14.07
C GLN A 569 -28.72 15.40 -12.93
N LEU A 570 -29.12 14.23 -12.45
CA LEU A 570 -28.43 13.47 -11.42
C LEU A 570 -28.14 12.07 -11.93
N ASP A 571 -26.86 11.73 -12.07
CA ASP A 571 -26.44 10.35 -12.24
C ASP A 571 -26.40 9.68 -10.88
N LEU A 572 -27.12 8.56 -10.77
CA LEU A 572 -27.32 7.80 -9.56
C LEU A 572 -26.90 6.37 -9.78
N GLY A 573 -25.85 5.95 -9.06
CA GLY A 573 -25.39 4.56 -8.99
C GLY A 573 -25.60 4.01 -7.58
N LEU A 574 -26.11 2.79 -7.46
CA LEU A 574 -26.37 2.14 -6.17
C LEU A 574 -26.10 0.64 -6.25
N CYS A 575 -25.20 0.14 -5.41
CA CYS A 575 -24.94 -1.27 -5.21
C CYS A 575 -25.23 -1.65 -3.76
N VAL A 576 -26.00 -2.70 -3.53
CA VAL A 576 -26.36 -3.18 -2.18
C VAL A 576 -25.47 -4.35 -1.75
N SER A 577 -25.22 -4.47 -0.46
CA SER A 577 -24.42 -5.57 0.11
C SER A 577 -25.21 -6.87 0.29
N ALA A 578 -26.54 -6.78 0.29
CA ALA A 578 -27.49 -7.90 0.41
C ALA A 578 -28.76 -7.56 -0.38
N PRO A 579 -29.63 -8.52 -0.71
CA PRO A 579 -30.91 -8.22 -1.36
C PRO A 579 -31.75 -7.22 -0.57
N VAL A 580 -32.25 -6.19 -1.26
CA VAL A 580 -33.11 -5.14 -0.69
C VAL A 580 -34.32 -4.93 -1.58
N GLN A 581 -35.52 -5.15 -1.03
CA GLN A 581 -36.77 -4.76 -1.64
C GLN A 581 -37.30 -3.50 -0.94
N GLY A 582 -37.67 -2.46 -1.72
CA GLY A 582 -38.06 -1.20 -1.13
C GLY A 582 -38.19 -0.08 -2.16
N ARG A 583 -37.70 1.09 -1.81
CA ARG A 583 -37.77 2.28 -2.69
C ARG A 583 -36.54 3.17 -2.50
N ILE A 584 -36.12 3.81 -3.57
CA ILE A 584 -35.20 4.95 -3.54
C ILE A 584 -36.06 6.21 -3.66
N ARG A 585 -35.73 7.24 -2.88
CA ARG A 585 -36.40 8.54 -2.94
C ARG A 585 -35.41 9.71 -2.83
N LEU A 586 -35.70 10.76 -3.59
CA LEU A 586 -35.09 12.06 -3.44
C LEU A 586 -36.02 12.98 -2.64
N VAL A 587 -35.49 13.55 -1.57
CA VAL A 587 -36.25 14.39 -0.63
C VAL A 587 -35.65 15.79 -0.61
N GLU A 588 -36.50 16.82 -0.69
CA GLU A 588 -36.13 18.22 -0.62
C GLU A 588 -36.43 18.80 0.76
N GLY A 589 -35.41 19.10 1.55
CA GLY A 589 -35.58 19.64 2.91
C GLY A 589 -36.40 18.72 3.83
N GLN A 590 -37.54 19.22 4.34
CA GLN A 590 -38.50 18.46 5.17
C GLN A 590 -39.80 18.10 4.38
N ARG A 591 -39.79 18.28 3.07
CA ARG A 591 -40.96 18.01 2.21
C ARG A 591 -41.08 16.52 1.88
N ASP A 592 -42.21 16.17 1.23
CA ASP A 592 -42.39 14.85 0.63
C ASP A 592 -41.35 14.62 -0.49
N SER A 593 -41.19 13.36 -0.88
CA SER A 593 -40.26 13.01 -1.95
C SER A 593 -40.60 13.72 -3.26
N ILE A 594 -39.64 14.37 -3.90
CA ILE A 594 -39.77 14.97 -5.22
C ILE A 594 -39.65 13.93 -6.34
N TRP A 595 -39.01 12.80 -6.04
CA TRP A 595 -38.87 11.65 -6.92
C TRP A 595 -38.78 10.37 -6.09
N GLU A 596 -39.45 9.31 -6.55
CA GLU A 596 -39.43 8.01 -5.87
C GLU A 596 -39.51 6.88 -6.90
N GLN A 597 -38.78 5.80 -6.68
CA GLN A 597 -38.81 4.59 -7.49
C GLN A 597 -38.80 3.35 -6.62
N ALA A 598 -39.72 2.43 -6.87
CA ALA A 598 -39.68 1.09 -6.27
C ALA A 598 -38.53 0.28 -6.84
N VAL A 599 -37.82 -0.46 -5.98
CA VAL A 599 -36.65 -1.24 -6.34
C VAL A 599 -36.67 -2.63 -5.72
N ASP A 600 -36.09 -3.59 -6.45
CA ASP A 600 -35.73 -4.93 -5.99
C ASP A 600 -34.25 -5.13 -6.36
N LEU A 601 -33.35 -4.81 -5.42
CA LEU A 601 -31.91 -4.75 -5.63
C LEU A 601 -31.23 -6.00 -5.09
N VAL A 602 -30.25 -6.47 -5.82
CA VAL A 602 -29.37 -7.57 -5.40
C VAL A 602 -27.90 -7.20 -5.70
N PRO A 603 -26.92 -7.73 -4.96
CA PRO A 603 -25.49 -7.37 -5.14
C PRO A 603 -24.96 -7.59 -6.56
N VAL A 604 -25.54 -8.53 -7.32
CA VAL A 604 -25.12 -8.88 -8.69
C VAL A 604 -25.78 -7.99 -9.77
N SER A 605 -26.69 -7.11 -9.38
CA SER A 605 -27.42 -6.24 -10.30
C SER A 605 -27.53 -4.83 -9.69
N PRO A 606 -26.43 -4.07 -9.70
CA PRO A 606 -26.44 -2.69 -9.24
C PRO A 606 -27.36 -1.83 -10.13
N LEU A 607 -27.87 -0.76 -9.55
CA LEU A 607 -28.66 0.23 -10.25
C LEU A 607 -27.75 1.34 -10.74
N PHE A 608 -27.85 1.70 -12.02
CA PHE A 608 -27.30 2.95 -12.54
C PHE A 608 -28.36 3.62 -13.43
N GLN A 609 -28.68 4.86 -13.12
CA GLN A 609 -29.67 5.63 -13.90
C GLN A 609 -29.47 7.13 -13.78
N ARG A 610 -29.99 7.85 -14.77
CA ARG A 610 -30.06 9.32 -14.79
C ARG A 610 -31.46 9.78 -14.39
N VAL A 611 -31.54 10.74 -13.48
CA VAL A 611 -32.77 11.33 -12.96
C VAL A 611 -32.78 12.81 -13.30
N ASP A 612 -33.86 13.27 -13.97
CA ASP A 612 -34.08 14.71 -14.19
C ASP A 612 -34.59 15.37 -12.91
N LEU A 613 -33.92 16.42 -12.47
CA LEU A 613 -34.26 17.17 -11.28
C LEU A 613 -35.24 18.30 -11.63
N THR A 614 -36.14 18.57 -10.70
CA THR A 614 -37.14 19.65 -10.82
C THR A 614 -36.76 20.88 -9.97
N SER A 615 -35.71 20.78 -9.19
CA SER A 615 -35.25 21.81 -8.27
C SER A 615 -33.72 21.81 -8.20
N ASP A 616 -33.10 22.96 -7.95
CA ASP A 616 -31.68 23.15 -7.66
C ASP A 616 -31.41 23.21 -6.15
N GLU A 617 -32.40 23.01 -5.30
CA GLU A 617 -32.29 23.00 -3.85
C GLU A 617 -31.48 21.79 -3.33
N LYS A 618 -31.18 21.83 -2.04
CA LYS A 618 -30.44 20.79 -1.34
C LYS A 618 -31.25 19.50 -1.23
N LEU A 619 -30.80 18.46 -1.89
CA LEU A 619 -31.48 17.17 -1.93
C LEU A 619 -30.86 16.15 -0.98
N ARG A 620 -31.66 15.21 -0.53
CA ARG A 620 -31.24 13.99 0.16
C ARG A 620 -31.71 12.76 -0.58
N LEU A 621 -30.83 11.79 -0.77
CA LEU A 621 -31.18 10.47 -1.28
C LEU A 621 -31.35 9.50 -0.12
N GLN A 622 -32.46 8.74 -0.16
CA GLN A 622 -32.75 7.70 0.83
C GLN A 622 -33.06 6.38 0.13
N LEU A 623 -32.48 5.30 0.63
CA LEU A 623 -32.91 3.92 0.37
C LEU A 623 -33.79 3.47 1.55
N VAL A 624 -35.00 3.05 1.28
CA VAL A 624 -36.00 2.66 2.30
C VAL A 624 -36.49 1.27 1.98
N ASP A 625 -36.55 0.36 2.97
CA ASP A 625 -37.07 -0.99 2.79
C ASP A 625 -38.61 -1.04 2.75
N GLN A 626 -39.15 -2.25 2.58
CA GLN A 626 -40.61 -2.46 2.53
C GLN A 626 -41.30 -2.13 3.86
N GLU A 627 -40.61 -2.26 4.98
CA GLU A 627 -41.12 -1.90 6.32
C GLU A 627 -41.03 -0.41 6.62
N GLY A 628 -40.45 0.39 5.71
CA GLY A 628 -40.30 1.84 5.86
C GLY A 628 -39.07 2.26 6.65
N ARG A 629 -38.13 1.34 6.95
CA ARG A 629 -36.85 1.67 7.60
C ARG A 629 -35.93 2.30 6.59
N VAL A 630 -35.25 3.38 6.97
CA VAL A 630 -34.25 4.05 6.16
C VAL A 630 -32.94 3.25 6.31
N LEU A 631 -32.51 2.64 5.22
CA LEU A 631 -31.27 1.83 5.16
C LEU A 631 -30.03 2.66 4.80
N LEU A 632 -30.23 3.72 4.00
CA LEU A 632 -29.21 4.68 3.64
C LEU A 632 -29.84 6.06 3.53
N ASP A 633 -29.13 7.08 4.01
CA ASP A 633 -29.56 8.49 3.96
C ASP A 633 -28.33 9.36 3.70
N HIS A 634 -28.30 10.06 2.57
CA HIS A 634 -27.17 10.90 2.19
C HIS A 634 -27.65 12.23 1.60
N SER A 635 -27.04 13.33 2.07
CA SER A 635 -27.29 14.67 1.52
C SER A 635 -26.38 14.94 0.34
N LEU A 636 -26.95 15.32 -0.80
CA LEU A 636 -26.18 15.76 -1.95
C LEU A 636 -25.42 17.05 -1.59
N LYS A 637 -24.16 17.12 -1.97
CA LYS A 637 -23.42 18.39 -1.99
C LYS A 637 -23.90 19.22 -3.18
N ASN A 638 -24.04 20.53 -3.03
CA ASN A 638 -24.41 21.44 -4.11
C ASN A 638 -23.25 21.63 -5.08
#